data_93f40617bf9fd63fdedc946ac90500a0
#
_entry.id   93f40617bf9fd63fdedc946ac90500a0
#
_cell.length_a   1.000
_cell.length_b   1.000
_cell.length_c   1.000
_cell.angle_alpha   90.00
_cell.angle_beta   90.00
_cell.angle_gamma   90.00
#
_symmetry.space_group_name_H-M   'P 1'
#
loop_
_entity.id
_entity.type
_entity.pdbx_description
1 polymer ?
#
loop_
_entity_poly.entity_id
_entity_poly.type
_entity_poly.pdbx_seq_one_letter_code
_entity_poly.pdbx_strand_id
1 'polypeptide(L)'
;MLRRFLCLNLSGGSTFLFSVSEDSKNRVRRRRWWRWPLRVCVVLLLLVAGAALYLNQAGLPDFVKRSLQARLAEHGVQLDFDWLRMDWNGAWRAGQLRLGQSDAAGSVALTVGNSVARPDYGALLSGRAAIRGLSLTGFQFDAQLTAAGTNLPPMKVSFPEGELRLADTGTLTAKQLKGDVLGFSVDVDVSLANVMTLRTTRKLDAEPLSEKLRPFKARLAGLAKRRDDVSFRSKPSLHLQLGGDAMRPGELKGRGVLMAGGVTMPEGSLDALAIELNLGASEGITGSFLITGLASPSATVGSAMVAITAPQSATNAIPERVGFKLSLVEVTAANASVESIGLSGSLARAVTSPETDENWAYWAKLAHYEADFSGLAKGITGEKGLAIREVSLAGAWRAPRLALSQLDAKLYDGSVSGSADLNIVTRLAKAAARVDFSLHNVFDLLTPKAQRWLRQYQWSEAPVVTGTARVTLPEWTNSEPDWRAEVRPTMMLNGQVTSGPMSFRGVEIESVRSDLVYSNLTLRLPNLVARRPEGEVRLALRTHTETRDFQFDFSSSIDPHAITPALEEEKQKKGFDYFSFETPPVVEGRVWGRWRERERTGFRASVAATNFTFRAQQVDGFTAGVSFTSGFLSMTNAVVRRPEGEASVEALGYDTRSKRLYLTNAVGRLEPTAVAKAIGPKTSRSLEAYQFLEPPLARVNGWVQTGPGRNPAELHFEIDGGAFRFNRFSSRDLNGEIFWRGQNVTLTNIVAEFYGGELRGNLSAKLNEDRSADLAFHLETKHTELTGLMSDILEKKSKLSGRLDGVLDITANSKDWKSWNGLSSVTLKDGYLWELPLIGIFAPVLDGLMPGLGASTFSEGTADFTITDGVVGTRNLELKSALIRLQYKGKVDFDGRIHDAGVVAEALRDTWVIGPVLGPLFNLALSPIERMLKFEVSGTLSQPKLEMKHIPKVLLVPFQLPFQVIDELIPGGEPAEAPPGKRGP
;
A
#
# COMPACT_ATOMS: atom_id res chain seq x y z
N MET A 1 -18.44 10.64 57.24
CA MET A 1 -17.48 11.17 58.22
C MET A 1 -17.42 12.67 58.04
N LEU A 2 -18.09 13.29 58.92
CA LEU A 2 -17.65 14.13 60.06
C LEU A 2 -16.96 15.41 59.61
N ARG A 3 -17.70 16.45 59.78
CA ARG A 3 -17.69 17.45 60.87
C ARG A 3 -16.75 18.61 60.59
N ARG A 4 -17.46 19.81 60.57
CA ARG A 4 -17.48 20.84 61.59
C ARG A 4 -16.33 21.86 61.50
N PHE A 5 -16.44 23.14 61.56
CA PHE A 5 -16.99 24.10 62.48
C PHE A 5 -16.88 25.52 61.86
N LEU A 6 -17.87 26.34 61.87
CA LEU A 6 -18.35 27.33 62.89
C LEU A 6 -17.47 28.56 63.06
N CYS A 7 -18.20 29.65 62.96
CA CYS A 7 -18.19 30.88 63.72
C CYS A 7 -17.26 32.02 63.30
N LEU A 8 -17.66 33.09 63.14
CA LEU A 8 -18.35 34.23 63.88
C LEU A 8 -17.67 35.53 63.42
N ASN A 9 -18.44 36.44 62.97
CA ASN A 9 -18.87 37.68 63.54
C ASN A 9 -18.05 38.96 63.35
N LEU A 10 -18.77 39.93 63.06
CA LEU A 10 -18.76 41.34 63.47
C LEU A 10 -18.20 42.42 62.57
N SER A 11 -19.16 43.16 62.10
CA SER A 11 -19.20 44.66 62.23
C SER A 11 -18.30 45.50 61.36
N GLY A 12 -18.94 46.41 60.80
CA GLY A 12 -18.27 47.61 60.37
C GLY A 12 -18.80 48.21 59.07
N GLY A 13 -19.71 49.08 59.17
CA GLY A 13 -20.27 49.93 58.13
C GLY A 13 -19.22 50.71 57.35
N SER A 14 -19.62 51.02 56.21
CA SER A 14 -19.38 52.35 55.60
C SER A 14 -20.01 52.40 54.23
N THR A 15 -20.93 53.25 54.09
CA THR A 15 -21.44 53.93 52.93
C THR A 15 -20.32 54.34 51.97
N PHE A 16 -20.47 54.01 50.76
CA PHE A 16 -19.99 54.83 49.65
C PHE A 16 -20.88 54.66 48.43
N LEU A 17 -21.53 55.79 48.13
CA LEU A 17 -22.09 56.14 46.82
C LEU A 17 -20.99 56.10 45.72
N PHE A 18 -21.30 55.54 44.60
CA PHE A 18 -20.90 56.11 43.29
C PHE A 18 -21.76 55.44 42.21
N SER A 19 -22.64 56.19 41.65
CA SER A 19 -22.73 56.86 40.36
C SER A 19 -22.69 55.91 39.15
N VAL A 20 -23.83 55.92 38.55
CA VAL A 20 -24.23 55.70 37.16
C VAL A 20 -23.14 56.03 36.16
N SER A 21 -22.95 55.11 35.25
CA SER A 21 -22.79 55.52 33.87
C SER A 21 -23.49 54.51 32.96
N GLU A 22 -24.43 54.97 32.19
CA GLU A 22 -24.95 54.41 30.97
C GLU A 22 -23.80 54.06 30.01
N ASP A 23 -23.83 52.93 29.36
CA ASP A 23 -23.70 52.95 27.92
C ASP A 23 -24.29 51.70 27.26
N SER A 24 -25.25 52.00 26.50
CA SER A 24 -25.69 51.57 25.15
C SER A 24 -25.29 50.17 24.64
N LYS A 25 -26.36 49.44 24.43
CA LYS A 25 -26.79 48.79 23.19
C LYS A 25 -25.72 48.16 22.28
N ASN A 26 -25.76 46.88 22.23
CA ASN A 26 -25.79 46.24 20.90
C ASN A 26 -26.59 44.92 20.94
N ARG A 27 -27.73 44.94 20.24
CA ARG A 27 -28.63 43.81 20.12
C ARG A 27 -28.21 42.97 18.91
N VAL A 28 -27.73 41.77 19.12
CA VAL A 28 -27.65 40.76 18.08
C VAL A 28 -28.96 39.96 18.06
N ARG A 29 -29.65 40.06 16.91
CA ARG A 29 -30.90 39.32 16.64
C ARG A 29 -30.59 37.83 16.53
N ARG A 30 -31.19 37.03 17.47
CA ARG A 30 -31.25 35.56 17.33
C ARG A 30 -32.65 35.09 16.97
N ARG A 31 -32.76 34.36 15.87
CA ARG A 31 -33.96 33.66 15.46
C ARG A 31 -34.25 32.47 16.39
N ARG A 32 -35.46 32.46 16.94
CA ARG A 32 -35.97 31.32 17.74
C ARG A 32 -37.32 30.89 17.21
N TRP A 33 -37.40 29.72 16.59
CA TRP A 33 -38.58 29.17 15.92
C TRP A 33 -39.67 28.60 16.85
N TRP A 34 -39.35 28.21 18.01
CA TRP A 34 -40.28 27.56 18.95
C TRP A 34 -40.99 28.50 19.97
N ARG A 35 -40.83 29.80 19.86
CA ARG A 35 -41.53 30.79 20.69
C ARG A 35 -42.76 31.37 20.04
N TRP A 36 -43.16 30.81 18.93
CA TRP A 36 -44.19 31.39 18.09
C TRP A 36 -45.62 31.31 18.67
N PRO A 37 -46.15 30.11 19.10
CA PRO A 37 -47.49 30.06 19.65
C PRO A 37 -47.65 30.85 20.98
N LEU A 38 -46.59 30.84 21.80
CA LEU A 38 -46.64 31.57 23.06
C LEU A 38 -46.56 33.10 22.80
N ARG A 39 -45.83 33.59 21.82
CA ARG A 39 -45.74 35.00 21.46
C ARG A 39 -47.00 35.50 20.77
N VAL A 40 -47.63 34.65 19.93
CA VAL A 40 -48.91 34.98 19.30
C VAL A 40 -50.00 35.11 20.36
N CYS A 41 -50.03 34.21 21.36
CA CYS A 41 -50.96 34.37 22.50
C CYS A 41 -50.65 35.57 23.35
N VAL A 42 -49.36 35.88 23.64
CA VAL A 42 -48.96 37.09 24.44
C VAL A 42 -49.22 38.39 23.62
N VAL A 43 -48.98 38.39 22.33
CA VAL A 43 -49.28 39.52 21.44
C VAL A 43 -50.79 39.74 21.32
N LEU A 44 -51.58 38.68 21.19
CA LEU A 44 -53.03 38.76 21.26
C LEU A 44 -53.51 39.28 22.59
N LEU A 45 -52.95 38.87 23.66
CA LEU A 45 -53.20 39.35 25.02
C LEU A 45 -52.82 40.83 25.18
N LEU A 46 -51.67 41.24 24.69
CA LEU A 46 -51.24 42.67 24.73
C LEU A 46 -52.14 43.57 23.86
N LEU A 47 -52.64 43.07 22.74
CA LEU A 47 -53.59 43.78 21.87
C LEU A 47 -54.92 43.91 22.54
N VAL A 48 -55.43 42.84 23.13
CA VAL A 48 -56.73 42.86 23.81
C VAL A 48 -56.65 43.78 25.07
N ALA A 49 -55.58 43.77 25.82
CA ALA A 49 -55.31 44.66 26.95
C ALA A 49 -55.13 46.13 26.49
N GLY A 50 -54.45 46.37 25.38
CA GLY A 50 -54.30 47.72 24.81
C GLY A 50 -55.62 48.29 24.27
N ALA A 51 -56.39 47.44 23.61
CA ALA A 51 -57.74 47.82 23.14
C ALA A 51 -58.71 48.05 24.30
N ALA A 52 -58.58 47.22 25.37
CA ALA A 52 -59.39 47.39 26.58
C ALA A 52 -59.05 48.69 27.35
N LEU A 53 -57.80 49.08 27.40
CA LEU A 53 -57.36 50.35 27.99
C LEU A 53 -57.96 51.54 27.20
N TYR A 54 -58.11 51.40 25.93
CA TYR A 54 -58.64 52.37 25.00
C TYR A 54 -60.16 52.54 25.15
N LEU A 55 -60.83 51.38 25.34
CA LEU A 55 -62.29 51.33 25.57
C LEU A 55 -62.70 51.96 26.90
N ASN A 56 -61.72 52.07 27.81
CA ASN A 56 -61.95 52.57 29.11
C ASN A 56 -62.28 54.09 29.11
N GLN A 57 -62.16 54.80 28.02
CA GLN A 57 -62.44 56.19 27.91
C GLN A 57 -63.82 56.52 27.28
N ALA A 58 -64.54 55.51 26.76
CA ALA A 58 -65.72 55.68 25.91
C ALA A 58 -67.08 55.42 26.59
N GLY A 59 -67.22 55.61 27.88
CA GLY A 59 -68.51 55.47 28.57
C GLY A 59 -69.35 56.73 28.42
N LEU A 60 -70.18 56.87 27.31
CA LEU A 60 -70.98 58.13 27.24
C LEU A 60 -72.02 58.14 26.14
N PRO A 61 -73.03 59.13 26.27
CA PRO A 61 -74.12 59.40 25.37
C PRO A 61 -73.70 59.71 23.92
N ASP A 62 -74.68 59.66 22.94
CA ASP A 62 -74.42 59.82 21.49
C ASP A 62 -73.62 61.09 21.06
N PHE A 63 -73.77 62.16 21.74
CA PHE A 63 -72.99 63.37 21.44
C PHE A 63 -71.49 63.24 21.85
N VAL A 64 -71.24 62.51 22.94
CA VAL A 64 -69.84 62.20 23.37
C VAL A 64 -69.27 61.08 22.60
N LYS A 65 -70.16 60.11 22.15
CA LYS A 65 -69.75 59.15 21.16
C LYS A 65 -69.14 59.81 19.89
N ARG A 66 -69.89 60.81 19.36
CA ARG A 66 -69.39 61.60 18.18
C ARG A 66 -68.14 62.39 18.54
N SER A 67 -68.09 63.04 19.71
CA SER A 67 -66.95 63.84 20.16
C SER A 67 -65.72 63.00 20.39
N LEU A 68 -65.92 61.76 20.99
CA LEU A 68 -64.88 60.76 21.21
C LEU A 68 -64.44 60.14 19.86
N GLN A 69 -65.40 59.82 19.02
CA GLN A 69 -65.11 59.38 17.65
C GLN A 69 -64.35 60.40 16.86
N ALA A 70 -64.71 61.70 16.87
CA ALA A 70 -64.01 62.79 16.23
C ALA A 70 -62.58 62.97 16.76
N ARG A 71 -62.42 63.04 18.12
CA ARG A 71 -61.08 63.10 18.74
C ARG A 71 -60.17 61.88 18.46
N LEU A 72 -60.74 60.74 18.42
CA LEU A 72 -59.99 59.51 18.12
C LEU A 72 -59.67 59.45 16.63
N ALA A 73 -60.55 59.91 15.75
CA ALA A 73 -60.27 60.00 14.34
C ALA A 73 -59.13 60.98 14.02
N GLU A 74 -58.99 62.08 14.79
CA GLU A 74 -57.81 63.00 14.72
C GLU A 74 -56.49 62.30 15.02
N HIS A 75 -56.57 61.24 15.83
CA HIS A 75 -55.42 60.38 16.17
C HIS A 75 -55.29 59.13 15.33
N GLY A 76 -56.06 59.06 14.24
CA GLY A 76 -56.04 57.92 13.32
C GLY A 76 -56.73 56.65 13.81
N VAL A 77 -57.59 56.82 14.87
CA VAL A 77 -58.36 55.67 15.46
C VAL A 77 -59.80 55.83 15.17
N GLN A 78 -60.36 54.83 14.48
CA GLN A 78 -61.82 54.74 14.25
C GLN A 78 -62.41 53.89 15.36
N LEU A 79 -63.36 54.45 16.11
CA LEU A 79 -64.16 53.74 17.13
C LEU A 79 -65.60 53.76 16.70
N ASP A 80 -66.19 52.57 16.68
CA ASP A 80 -67.63 52.36 16.49
C ASP A 80 -68.18 51.31 17.44
N PHE A 81 -69.42 51.43 17.80
CA PHE A 81 -70.10 50.44 18.64
C PHE A 81 -71.62 50.61 18.44
N ASP A 82 -72.33 49.49 18.47
CA ASP A 82 -73.80 49.49 18.34
C ASP A 82 -74.42 50.07 19.61
N TRP A 83 -74.00 49.66 20.76
CA TRP A 83 -74.46 50.15 22.07
C TRP A 83 -73.33 50.09 23.11
N LEU A 84 -73.37 51.03 24.08
CA LEU A 84 -72.47 51.08 25.24
C LEU A 84 -73.30 51.24 26.48
N ARG A 85 -73.15 50.35 27.45
CA ARG A 85 -73.88 50.34 28.70
C ARG A 85 -72.97 50.13 29.90
N MET A 86 -73.15 50.89 30.98
CA MET A 86 -72.48 50.68 32.23
C MET A 86 -73.35 49.80 33.12
N ASP A 87 -72.78 48.77 33.72
CA ASP A 87 -73.45 47.88 34.69
C ASP A 87 -73.54 48.51 36.07
N TRP A 88 -74.44 48.04 36.86
CA TRP A 88 -74.63 48.52 38.26
C TRP A 88 -73.38 48.36 39.12
N ASN A 89 -72.58 47.45 38.81
CA ASN A 89 -71.29 47.19 39.50
C ASN A 89 -70.13 48.05 38.91
N GLY A 90 -70.47 49.12 38.13
CA GLY A 90 -69.50 50.02 37.52
C GLY A 90 -68.80 49.44 36.30
N ALA A 91 -69.23 48.30 35.81
CA ALA A 91 -68.69 47.71 34.57
C ALA A 91 -69.39 48.33 33.34
N TRP A 92 -68.62 48.54 32.27
CA TRP A 92 -69.05 49.01 31.01
C TRP A 92 -69.25 47.86 30.04
N ARG A 93 -70.38 47.72 29.43
CA ARG A 93 -70.70 46.73 28.42
C ARG A 93 -70.90 47.40 27.05
N ALA A 94 -70.24 46.92 26.07
CA ALA A 94 -70.46 47.33 24.69
C ALA A 94 -70.78 46.15 23.81
N GLY A 95 -71.72 46.39 22.85
CA GLY A 95 -72.02 45.43 21.80
C GLY A 95 -71.48 45.88 20.46
N GLN A 96 -70.97 45.01 19.70
CA GLN A 96 -70.42 45.21 18.37
C GLN A 96 -69.33 46.31 18.35
N LEU A 97 -68.45 46.29 19.30
CA LEU A 97 -67.37 47.27 19.41
C LEU A 97 -66.38 47.11 18.26
N ARG A 98 -66.17 48.11 17.48
CA ARG A 98 -65.20 48.16 16.36
C ARG A 98 -64.18 49.28 16.66
N LEU A 99 -62.90 48.82 16.64
CA LEU A 99 -61.74 49.68 16.79
C LEU A 99 -60.86 49.51 15.57
N GLY A 100 -60.66 50.57 14.81
CA GLY A 100 -59.83 50.59 13.63
C GLY A 100 -58.71 51.60 13.70
N GLN A 101 -57.55 51.30 13.13
CA GLN A 101 -56.49 52.24 12.94
C GLN A 101 -55.89 51.97 11.52
N SER A 102 -55.72 53.04 10.75
CA SER A 102 -55.12 52.98 9.41
C SER A 102 -54.06 54.04 9.28
N ASP A 103 -52.93 53.65 8.72
CA ASP A 103 -51.82 54.53 8.39
C ASP A 103 -51.06 54.02 7.12
N ALA A 104 -49.93 54.65 6.79
CA ALA A 104 -49.13 54.23 5.63
C ALA A 104 -48.59 52.78 5.70
N ALA A 105 -48.55 52.20 6.89
CA ALA A 105 -48.11 50.78 7.10
C ALA A 105 -49.25 49.77 7.01
N GLY A 106 -50.49 50.25 6.77
CA GLY A 106 -51.69 49.45 6.62
C GLY A 106 -52.74 49.68 7.69
N SER A 107 -53.86 48.94 7.61
CA SER A 107 -55.00 49.07 8.52
C SER A 107 -55.08 47.88 9.48
N VAL A 108 -55.49 48.10 10.70
CA VAL A 108 -55.83 47.10 11.69
C VAL A 108 -57.21 47.39 12.29
N ALA A 109 -58.02 46.39 12.46
CA ALA A 109 -59.36 46.51 12.99
C ALA A 109 -59.65 45.42 14.05
N LEU A 110 -60.22 45.81 15.20
CA LEU A 110 -60.70 44.86 16.21
C LEU A 110 -62.21 45.02 16.33
N THR A 111 -62.92 43.96 16.10
CA THR A 111 -64.39 43.85 16.30
C THR A 111 -64.66 42.94 17.47
N VAL A 112 -65.49 43.33 18.41
CA VAL A 112 -65.84 42.55 19.61
C VAL A 112 -67.37 42.52 19.69
N GLY A 113 -67.91 41.28 19.66
CA GLY A 113 -69.41 41.10 19.78
C GLY A 113 -69.97 41.66 21.07
N ASN A 114 -69.43 41.16 22.18
CA ASN A 114 -69.79 41.72 23.48
C ASN A 114 -68.51 41.96 24.29
N SER A 115 -68.39 43.12 24.88
CA SER A 115 -67.35 43.52 25.83
C SER A 115 -67.90 44.01 27.16
N VAL A 116 -67.22 43.61 28.26
CA VAL A 116 -67.52 44.11 29.58
C VAL A 116 -66.23 44.63 30.19
N ALA A 117 -66.14 45.86 30.41
CA ALA A 117 -64.93 46.50 31.01
C ALA A 117 -65.27 47.06 32.43
N ARG A 118 -64.39 46.79 33.37
CA ARG A 118 -64.44 47.37 34.74
C ARG A 118 -63.24 48.29 34.94
N PRO A 119 -63.44 49.60 34.80
CA PRO A 119 -62.34 50.55 34.99
C PRO A 119 -61.99 50.67 36.49
N ASP A 120 -60.71 50.97 36.72
CA ASP A 120 -60.30 51.44 38.05
C ASP A 120 -60.58 52.93 38.24
N TYR A 121 -61.70 53.20 38.86
CA TYR A 121 -62.15 54.60 39.09
C TYR A 121 -61.21 55.39 40.00
N GLY A 122 -60.48 54.71 40.93
CA GLY A 122 -59.51 55.37 41.79
C GLY A 122 -58.25 55.79 40.99
N ALA A 123 -57.86 55.02 40.07
CA ALA A 123 -56.76 55.33 39.17
C ALA A 123 -57.16 56.43 38.17
N LEU A 124 -58.42 56.38 37.68
CA LEU A 124 -58.95 57.41 36.75
C LEU A 124 -59.01 58.79 37.41
N LEU A 125 -59.45 58.88 38.68
CA LEU A 125 -59.49 60.14 39.48
C LEU A 125 -58.07 60.69 39.74
N SER A 126 -57.04 59.86 39.72
CA SER A 126 -55.64 60.28 39.80
C SER A 126 -54.98 60.51 38.45
N GLY A 127 -55.75 60.61 37.35
CA GLY A 127 -55.26 60.86 36.00
C GLY A 127 -54.60 59.63 35.35
N ARG A 128 -54.86 58.43 35.92
CA ARG A 128 -54.30 57.14 35.36
C ARG A 128 -55.44 56.31 34.78
N ALA A 129 -55.36 56.01 33.53
CA ALA A 129 -56.32 55.07 32.92
C ALA A 129 -55.94 53.61 33.37
N ALA A 130 -56.81 52.96 34.15
CA ALA A 130 -56.65 51.57 34.56
C ALA A 130 -57.97 50.83 34.47
N ILE A 131 -57.88 49.55 34.07
CA ILE A 131 -58.99 48.59 34.03
C ILE A 131 -58.73 47.58 35.15
N ARG A 132 -59.76 47.33 36.01
CA ARG A 132 -59.72 46.28 37.01
C ARG A 132 -60.09 44.92 36.40
N GLY A 133 -61.05 44.88 35.46
CA GLY A 133 -61.49 43.66 34.83
C GLY A 133 -62.03 43.91 33.42
N LEU A 134 -61.90 42.91 32.55
CA LEU A 134 -62.30 42.91 31.17
C LEU A 134 -62.84 41.57 30.81
N SER A 135 -64.00 41.52 30.12
CA SER A 135 -64.51 40.28 29.49
C SER A 135 -64.83 40.59 28.04
N LEU A 136 -64.39 39.76 27.13
CA LEU A 136 -64.57 39.87 25.67
C LEU A 136 -65.15 38.52 25.18
N THR A 137 -66.21 38.58 24.38
CA THR A 137 -66.80 37.39 23.73
C THR A 137 -67.07 37.77 22.30
N GLY A 138 -66.80 36.77 21.41
CA GLY A 138 -66.98 36.93 19.95
C GLY A 138 -66.16 38.12 19.43
N PHE A 139 -64.83 38.01 19.43
CA PHE A 139 -63.94 39.04 18.89
C PHE A 139 -63.23 38.62 17.63
N GLN A 140 -63.01 39.55 16.75
CA GLN A 140 -62.28 39.39 15.49
C GLN A 140 -61.30 40.54 15.33
N PHE A 141 -60.10 40.14 14.91
CA PHE A 141 -59.05 41.12 14.58
C PHE A 141 -58.67 40.94 13.11
N ASP A 142 -58.76 41.99 12.33
CA ASP A 142 -58.41 42.05 10.92
C ASP A 142 -57.26 43.03 10.73
N ALA A 143 -56.25 42.59 9.98
CA ALA A 143 -55.16 43.44 9.63
C ALA A 143 -54.83 43.35 8.12
N GLN A 144 -54.78 44.49 7.47
CA GLN A 144 -54.35 44.66 6.09
C GLN A 144 -53.06 45.49 6.11
N LEU A 145 -51.95 44.86 5.94
CA LEU A 145 -50.63 45.52 6.11
C LEU A 145 -50.00 45.78 4.74
N THR A 146 -49.15 46.81 4.69
CA THR A 146 -48.39 47.17 3.48
C THR A 146 -46.90 47.13 3.82
N ALA A 147 -46.13 46.44 3.02
CA ALA A 147 -44.65 46.40 3.13
C ALA A 147 -44.03 46.75 1.78
N ALA A 148 -43.10 47.70 1.80
CA ALA A 148 -42.41 48.17 0.58
C ALA A 148 -43.37 48.57 -0.57
N GLY A 149 -44.55 49.15 -0.25
CA GLY A 149 -45.53 49.58 -1.26
C GLY A 149 -46.41 48.47 -1.78
N THR A 150 -46.29 47.20 -1.31
CA THR A 150 -47.09 46.07 -1.71
C THR A 150 -48.03 45.67 -0.58
N ASN A 151 -49.31 45.47 -0.89
CA ASN A 151 -50.27 44.97 0.09
C ASN A 151 -50.00 43.51 0.40
N LEU A 152 -49.77 43.19 1.67
CA LEU A 152 -49.65 41.85 2.16
C LEU A 152 -51.04 41.18 2.24
N PRO A 153 -51.12 39.86 2.23
CA PRO A 153 -52.35 39.13 2.43
C PRO A 153 -53.07 39.56 3.70
N PRO A 154 -54.42 39.63 3.68
CA PRO A 154 -55.19 40.02 4.84
C PRO A 154 -55.01 38.97 5.96
N MET A 155 -54.71 39.46 7.14
CA MET A 155 -54.56 38.67 8.34
C MET A 155 -55.85 38.72 9.16
N LYS A 156 -56.46 37.57 9.35
CA LYS A 156 -57.69 37.48 10.13
C LYS A 156 -57.49 36.55 11.35
N VAL A 157 -57.88 37.08 12.47
CA VAL A 157 -57.94 36.34 13.76
C VAL A 157 -59.40 36.48 14.26
N SER A 158 -60.06 35.36 14.40
CA SER A 158 -61.49 35.35 14.74
C SER A 158 -61.77 34.31 15.85
N PHE A 159 -62.35 34.74 16.93
CA PHE A 159 -62.81 33.92 18.04
C PHE A 159 -64.33 34.14 18.27
N PRO A 160 -65.16 33.44 17.50
CA PRO A 160 -66.62 33.58 17.65
C PRO A 160 -67.16 32.95 18.94
N GLU A 161 -66.46 31.91 19.46
CA GLU A 161 -66.86 31.20 20.64
C GLU A 161 -65.85 31.40 21.78
N GLY A 162 -66.34 31.33 23.06
CA GLY A 162 -65.55 31.43 24.24
C GLY A 162 -65.49 32.82 24.85
N GLU A 163 -64.90 32.95 26.04
CA GLU A 163 -64.75 34.18 26.79
C GLU A 163 -63.29 34.43 27.16
N LEU A 164 -62.80 35.56 26.83
CA LEU A 164 -61.55 36.12 27.35
C LEU A 164 -61.83 37.09 28.49
N ARG A 165 -61.45 36.73 29.74
CA ARG A 165 -61.74 37.49 30.93
C ARG A 165 -60.50 37.83 31.72
N LEU A 166 -60.33 39.09 32.03
CA LEU A 166 -59.43 39.60 33.06
C LEU A 166 -60.19 39.93 34.30
N ALA A 167 -60.05 39.19 35.40
CA ALA A 167 -60.72 39.40 36.68
C ALA A 167 -60.08 40.49 37.46
N ASP A 168 -60.83 41.06 38.40
CA ASP A 168 -60.35 42.09 39.32
C ASP A 168 -59.17 41.64 40.22
N THR A 169 -59.06 40.34 40.42
CA THR A 169 -57.94 39.69 41.12
C THR A 169 -56.64 39.65 40.34
N GLY A 170 -56.66 40.16 39.12
CA GLY A 170 -55.50 40.04 38.22
C GLY A 170 -55.33 38.70 37.56
N THR A 171 -56.36 37.85 37.58
CA THR A 171 -56.35 36.56 36.89
C THR A 171 -56.93 36.75 35.47
N LEU A 172 -56.17 36.29 34.50
CA LEU A 172 -56.55 36.21 33.08
C LEU A 172 -57.08 34.77 32.78
N THR A 173 -58.30 34.66 32.31
CA THR A 173 -58.93 33.44 31.91
C THR A 173 -59.43 33.57 30.48
N ALA A 174 -59.04 32.58 29.66
CA ALA A 174 -59.64 32.32 28.36
C ALA A 174 -60.26 30.92 28.43
N LYS A 175 -61.58 30.84 28.36
CA LYS A 175 -62.33 29.56 28.50
C LYS A 175 -62.95 29.22 27.16
N GLN A 176 -62.66 28.00 26.67
CA GLN A 176 -63.25 27.47 25.45
C GLN A 176 -63.18 28.49 24.29
N LEU A 177 -62.08 29.19 24.18
CA LEU A 177 -61.88 30.22 23.18
C LEU A 177 -61.54 29.53 21.87
N LYS A 178 -62.57 29.28 21.03
CA LYS A 178 -62.40 28.62 19.74
C LYS A 178 -62.52 29.62 18.61
N GLY A 179 -61.61 29.47 17.67
CA GLY A 179 -61.56 30.42 16.55
C GLY A 179 -60.59 30.06 15.47
N ASP A 180 -60.37 31.03 14.61
CA ASP A 180 -59.38 30.97 13.54
C ASP A 180 -58.33 32.04 13.74
N VAL A 181 -57.10 31.65 13.74
CA VAL A 181 -55.93 32.57 13.86
C VAL A 181 -55.04 32.34 12.64
N LEU A 182 -55.09 33.23 11.71
CA LEU A 182 -54.25 33.19 10.49
C LEU A 182 -54.42 31.90 9.66
N GLY A 183 -55.63 31.32 9.69
CA GLY A 183 -55.91 30.06 9.02
C GLY A 183 -55.71 28.82 9.87
N PHE A 184 -55.28 28.96 11.12
CA PHE A 184 -55.21 27.87 12.10
C PHE A 184 -56.53 27.79 12.87
N SER A 185 -57.07 26.59 13.04
CA SER A 185 -58.16 26.33 13.97
C SER A 185 -57.56 26.30 15.38
N VAL A 186 -57.90 27.25 16.22
CA VAL A 186 -57.32 27.42 17.55
C VAL A 186 -58.37 27.20 18.64
N ASP A 187 -58.04 26.41 19.61
CA ASP A 187 -58.80 26.14 20.82
C ASP A 187 -57.94 26.46 22.06
N VAL A 188 -58.31 27.49 22.86
CA VAL A 188 -57.48 28.00 23.91
C VAL A 188 -58.27 27.98 25.24
N ASP A 189 -57.63 27.30 26.22
CA ASP A 189 -58.02 27.32 27.65
C ASP A 189 -56.87 27.85 28.47
N VAL A 190 -56.96 29.10 28.98
CA VAL A 190 -55.89 29.72 29.76
C VAL A 190 -56.44 30.25 31.10
N SER A 191 -55.71 29.96 32.18
CA SER A 191 -55.99 30.51 33.52
C SER A 191 -54.67 30.93 34.21
N LEU A 192 -54.39 32.22 34.13
CA LEU A 192 -53.10 32.81 34.67
C LEU A 192 -53.42 33.78 35.80
N ALA A 193 -52.91 33.50 36.98
CA ALA A 193 -52.95 34.39 38.13
C ALA A 193 -51.83 35.46 38.01
N ASN A 194 -52.08 36.58 38.73
CA ASN A 194 -51.10 37.68 38.95
C ASN A 194 -50.65 38.40 37.65
N VAL A 195 -51.42 38.33 36.58
CA VAL A 195 -51.08 38.96 35.27
C VAL A 195 -50.98 40.47 35.39
N MET A 196 -51.76 41.10 36.29
CA MET A 196 -51.74 42.51 36.51
C MET A 196 -50.45 43.07 37.12
N THR A 197 -49.68 42.22 37.83
CA THR A 197 -48.39 42.63 38.45
C THR A 197 -47.26 42.69 37.39
N LEU A 198 -47.46 42.14 36.25
CA LEU A 198 -46.56 42.31 35.10
C LEU A 198 -46.66 43.71 34.46
N ARG A 199 -47.65 44.56 34.98
CA ARG A 199 -47.91 45.86 34.46
C ARG A 199 -46.92 46.83 35.06
N THR A 200 -45.95 47.33 34.30
CA THR A 200 -45.23 48.55 34.64
C THR A 200 -46.18 49.74 34.53
N THR A 201 -46.32 50.46 35.60
CA THR A 201 -47.06 51.75 35.67
C THR A 201 -46.33 52.80 34.79
N ARG A 202 -46.57 52.74 33.50
CA ARG A 202 -46.13 53.81 32.61
C ARG A 202 -47.18 54.94 32.66
N LYS A 203 -46.74 56.14 32.88
CA LYS A 203 -47.52 57.33 32.59
C LYS A 203 -48.01 57.33 31.14
N LEU A 204 -49.24 57.75 30.87
CA LEU A 204 -49.71 58.00 29.52
C LEU A 204 -48.83 59.06 28.84
N ASP A 205 -47.81 58.59 28.15
CA ASP A 205 -46.97 59.43 27.29
C ASP A 205 -47.79 59.76 26.03
N ALA A 206 -47.68 60.98 25.58
CA ALA A 206 -48.47 61.59 24.48
C ALA A 206 -48.07 61.13 23.09
N GLU A 207 -47.48 59.93 22.99
CA GLU A 207 -47.17 59.36 21.68
C GLU A 207 -48.42 58.84 20.97
N PRO A 208 -48.62 59.20 19.70
CA PRO A 208 -49.73 58.71 18.86
C PRO A 208 -49.81 57.18 18.85
N LEU A 209 -51.01 56.63 18.89
CA LEU A 209 -51.25 55.21 18.88
C LEU A 209 -50.64 54.53 17.62
N SER A 210 -50.55 55.22 16.51
CA SER A 210 -49.88 54.80 15.29
C SER A 210 -48.39 54.42 15.49
N GLU A 211 -47.63 55.23 16.26
CA GLU A 211 -46.27 54.95 16.58
C GLU A 211 -46.10 53.77 17.52
N LYS A 212 -46.99 53.65 18.52
CA LYS A 212 -47.01 52.50 19.45
C LYS A 212 -47.38 51.20 18.74
N LEU A 213 -48.21 51.22 17.72
CA LEU A 213 -48.57 50.04 16.92
C LEU A 213 -47.55 49.70 15.81
N ARG A 214 -46.65 50.66 15.49
CA ARG A 214 -45.64 50.44 14.40
C ARG A 214 -44.78 49.16 14.58
N PRO A 215 -44.14 48.91 15.74
CA PRO A 215 -43.33 47.69 15.95
C PRO A 215 -44.22 46.47 15.94
N PHE A 216 -45.47 46.56 16.33
CA PHE A 216 -46.42 45.49 16.26
C PHE A 216 -46.85 45.18 14.81
N LYS A 217 -47.21 46.22 14.03
CA LYS A 217 -47.48 46.04 12.57
C LYS A 217 -46.30 45.48 11.85
N ALA A 218 -45.06 45.90 12.16
CA ALA A 218 -43.85 45.35 11.57
C ALA A 218 -43.67 43.86 11.85
N ARG A 219 -43.96 43.42 13.08
CA ARG A 219 -43.95 41.99 13.43
C ARG A 219 -45.01 41.19 12.73
N LEU A 220 -46.25 41.74 12.63
CA LEU A 220 -47.33 41.09 11.88
C LEU A 220 -47.00 41.00 10.38
N ALA A 221 -46.40 42.05 9.81
CA ALA A 221 -45.99 42.05 8.41
C ALA A 221 -44.94 40.93 8.12
N GLY A 222 -43.96 40.79 9.03
CA GLY A 222 -43.02 39.69 9.00
C GLY A 222 -43.68 38.30 9.08
N LEU A 223 -44.76 38.20 9.82
CA LEU A 223 -45.57 36.98 9.94
C LEU A 223 -46.39 36.69 8.68
N ALA A 224 -47.01 37.72 8.13
CA ALA A 224 -47.78 37.62 6.89
C ALA A 224 -46.94 37.14 5.71
N LYS A 225 -45.71 37.72 5.57
CA LYS A 225 -44.78 37.33 4.51
C LYS A 225 -44.36 35.85 4.62
N ARG A 226 -44.07 35.37 5.85
CA ARG A 226 -43.69 33.99 6.04
C ARG A 226 -44.82 33.00 5.86
N ARG A 227 -46.06 33.40 6.04
CA ARG A 227 -47.27 32.60 5.83
C ARG A 227 -47.45 32.23 4.35
N ASP A 228 -47.14 33.14 3.43
CA ASP A 228 -47.31 32.93 2.00
C ASP A 228 -46.34 31.87 1.46
N ASP A 229 -45.22 31.67 2.11
CA ASP A 229 -44.21 30.67 1.78
C ASP A 229 -44.66 29.27 2.24
N VAL A 230 -45.72 29.14 3.03
CA VAL A 230 -46.19 27.87 3.63
C VAL A 230 -47.63 27.64 3.27
N SER A 231 -47.91 26.51 2.59
CA SER A 231 -49.25 26.07 2.29
C SER A 231 -49.61 24.79 3.04
N PHE A 232 -50.89 24.62 3.35
CA PHE A 232 -51.42 23.46 4.09
C PHE A 232 -52.50 22.79 3.25
N ARG A 233 -52.45 21.48 3.11
CA ARG A 233 -53.50 20.70 2.46
C ARG A 233 -54.78 20.63 3.32
N SER A 234 -54.58 20.54 4.64
CA SER A 234 -55.65 20.56 5.61
C SER A 234 -55.47 21.69 6.59
N LYS A 235 -56.55 22.27 7.09
CA LYS A 235 -56.52 23.38 8.06
C LYS A 235 -55.78 22.95 9.33
N PRO A 236 -54.68 23.58 9.71
CA PRO A 236 -53.91 23.22 10.92
C PRO A 236 -54.75 23.54 12.17
N SER A 237 -54.52 22.78 13.24
CA SER A 237 -55.20 22.96 14.51
C SER A 237 -54.18 23.18 15.65
N LEU A 238 -54.49 24.13 16.54
CA LEU A 238 -53.75 24.45 17.74
C LEU A 238 -54.63 24.36 18.96
N HIS A 239 -54.32 23.43 19.85
CA HIS A 239 -54.97 23.32 21.17
C HIS A 239 -53.97 23.79 22.24
N LEU A 240 -54.37 24.80 23.02
CA LEU A 240 -53.51 25.40 24.07
C LEU A 240 -54.27 25.41 25.41
N GLN A 241 -53.70 24.70 26.39
CA GLN A 241 -54.15 24.78 27.78
C GLN A 241 -53.00 25.30 28.64
N LEU A 242 -53.24 26.36 29.43
CA LEU A 242 -52.22 26.98 30.26
C LEU A 242 -52.83 27.46 31.60
N GLY A 243 -52.19 27.07 32.70
CA GLY A 243 -52.62 27.46 34.02
C GLY A 243 -51.45 27.72 34.99
N GLY A 244 -51.66 28.58 35.99
CA GLY A 244 -50.63 28.85 36.99
C GLY A 244 -50.45 30.31 37.31
N ASP A 245 -49.31 30.67 37.88
CA ASP A 245 -48.97 32.04 38.31
C ASP A 245 -48.00 32.65 37.29
N ALA A 246 -48.40 33.75 36.69
CA ALA A 246 -47.60 34.49 35.71
C ALA A 246 -46.26 35.02 36.27
N MET A 247 -46.20 35.25 37.61
CA MET A 247 -44.99 35.72 38.33
C MET A 247 -44.08 34.56 38.73
N ARG A 248 -44.54 33.32 38.60
CA ARG A 248 -43.80 32.13 38.97
C ARG A 248 -43.76 31.15 37.79
N PRO A 249 -42.88 31.40 36.81
CA PRO A 249 -42.80 30.55 35.62
C PRO A 249 -42.60 29.04 35.94
N GLY A 250 -41.97 28.74 37.07
CA GLY A 250 -41.74 27.35 37.52
C GLY A 250 -43.00 26.64 38.02
N GLU A 251 -44.12 27.33 38.27
CA GLU A 251 -45.40 26.76 38.71
C GLU A 251 -46.42 26.66 37.55
N LEU A 252 -46.04 27.12 36.35
CA LEU A 252 -46.90 27.03 35.18
C LEU A 252 -47.13 25.58 34.77
N LYS A 253 -48.35 25.22 34.49
CA LYS A 253 -48.80 23.94 33.97
C LYS A 253 -49.54 24.18 32.64
N GLY A 254 -49.23 23.35 31.65
CA GLY A 254 -49.97 23.54 30.40
C GLY A 254 -49.63 22.45 29.38
N ARG A 255 -50.50 22.42 28.37
CA ARG A 255 -50.36 21.54 27.21
C ARG A 255 -50.68 22.33 25.96
N GLY A 256 -49.77 22.27 24.99
CA GLY A 256 -49.95 22.80 23.67
C GLY A 256 -49.81 21.70 22.64
N VAL A 257 -50.84 21.56 21.76
CA VAL A 257 -50.86 20.58 20.70
C VAL A 257 -51.12 21.30 19.38
N LEU A 258 -50.16 21.24 18.46
CA LEU A 258 -50.26 21.73 17.10
C LEU A 258 -50.28 20.55 16.13
N MET A 259 -51.31 20.48 15.27
CA MET A 259 -51.36 19.50 14.19
C MET A 259 -51.55 20.20 12.86
N ALA A 260 -50.80 19.75 11.84
CA ALA A 260 -50.93 20.25 10.47
C ALA A 260 -50.70 19.09 9.49
N GLY A 261 -51.48 19.05 8.42
CA GLY A 261 -51.38 18.03 7.39
C GLY A 261 -51.07 18.62 6.01
N GLY A 262 -50.20 17.97 5.28
CA GLY A 262 -49.82 18.37 3.93
C GLY A 262 -49.19 19.76 3.90
N VAL A 263 -48.05 19.95 4.57
CA VAL A 263 -47.34 21.22 4.60
C VAL A 263 -46.36 21.30 3.47
N THR A 264 -46.44 22.35 2.65
CA THR A 264 -45.52 22.62 1.54
C THR A 264 -44.80 23.94 1.81
N MET A 265 -43.52 23.95 1.66
CA MET A 265 -42.60 25.06 1.86
C MET A 265 -41.64 25.15 0.67
N PRO A 266 -40.97 26.28 0.43
CA PRO A 266 -39.98 26.39 -0.65
C PRO A 266 -38.83 25.36 -0.55
N GLU A 267 -38.47 24.95 0.65
CA GLU A 267 -37.40 23.99 0.93
C GLU A 267 -37.84 22.52 0.85
N GLY A 268 -39.17 22.26 0.73
CA GLY A 268 -39.70 20.91 0.67
C GLY A 268 -41.14 20.77 1.14
N SER A 269 -41.58 19.55 1.35
CA SER A 269 -42.91 19.21 1.83
C SER A 269 -42.90 18.17 2.93
N LEU A 270 -43.96 18.12 3.72
CA LEU A 270 -44.22 17.08 4.69
C LEU A 270 -45.71 16.69 4.71
N ASP A 271 -46.00 15.42 4.97
CA ASP A 271 -47.37 14.90 4.96
C ASP A 271 -48.14 15.28 6.24
N ALA A 272 -47.46 15.18 7.37
CA ALA A 272 -48.08 15.61 8.65
C ALA A 272 -47.02 16.10 9.63
N LEU A 273 -47.45 17.09 10.42
CA LEU A 273 -46.70 17.66 11.55
C LEU A 273 -47.58 17.61 12.79
N ALA A 274 -47.05 17.00 13.87
CA ALA A 274 -47.67 17.06 15.17
C ALA A 274 -46.63 17.58 16.21
N ILE A 275 -46.97 18.63 16.92
CA ILE A 275 -46.12 19.18 18.00
C ILE A 275 -46.92 19.13 19.28
N GLU A 276 -46.41 18.52 20.31
CA GLU A 276 -46.98 18.51 21.66
C GLU A 276 -45.95 19.06 22.63
N LEU A 277 -46.35 20.05 23.42
CA LEU A 277 -45.55 20.66 24.47
C LEU A 277 -46.34 20.58 25.79
N ASN A 278 -45.73 19.99 26.83
CA ASN A 278 -46.30 19.85 28.15
C ASN A 278 -45.43 20.60 29.15
N LEU A 279 -46.06 21.35 30.01
CA LEU A 279 -45.46 22.07 31.11
C LEU A 279 -46.04 21.47 32.39
N GLY A 280 -45.22 20.88 33.27
CA GLY A 280 -45.67 20.25 34.50
C GLY A 280 -44.72 20.53 35.67
N ALA A 281 -45.22 20.99 36.79
CA ALA A 281 -44.40 21.37 37.94
C ALA A 281 -43.54 20.23 38.50
N SER A 282 -43.96 18.97 38.35
CA SER A 282 -43.23 17.78 38.78
C SER A 282 -42.40 17.08 37.67
N GLU A 283 -42.83 17.25 36.44
CA GLU A 283 -42.21 16.56 35.28
C GLU A 283 -41.31 17.45 34.43
N GLY A 284 -41.35 18.78 34.74
CA GLY A 284 -40.62 19.76 33.92
C GLY A 284 -41.32 20.08 32.62
N ILE A 285 -40.54 20.46 31.63
CA ILE A 285 -40.96 20.76 30.27
C ILE A 285 -40.71 19.54 29.42
N THR A 286 -41.75 19.01 28.81
CA THR A 286 -41.62 17.94 27.81
C THR A 286 -42.19 18.37 26.46
N GLY A 287 -41.55 18.02 25.37
CA GLY A 287 -42.01 18.30 24.03
C GLY A 287 -41.79 17.13 23.10
N SER A 288 -42.73 16.89 22.20
CA SER A 288 -42.57 15.95 21.11
C SER A 288 -42.97 16.61 19.80
N PHE A 289 -42.18 16.40 18.80
CA PHE A 289 -42.36 16.83 17.41
C PHE A 289 -42.35 15.57 16.54
N LEU A 290 -43.43 15.31 15.90
CA LEU A 290 -43.56 14.21 14.95
C LEU A 290 -43.78 14.77 13.56
N ILE A 291 -42.98 14.40 12.62
CA ILE A 291 -43.05 14.76 11.21
C ILE A 291 -43.10 13.47 10.41
N THR A 292 -44.02 13.39 9.44
CA THR A 292 -44.14 12.27 8.54
C THR A 292 -44.02 12.73 7.09
N GLY A 293 -43.43 11.92 6.22
CA GLY A 293 -43.32 12.18 4.80
C GLY A 293 -42.56 13.47 4.46
N LEU A 294 -41.45 13.74 5.18
CA LEU A 294 -40.60 14.89 4.89
C LEU A 294 -39.86 14.65 3.57
N ALA A 295 -40.08 15.52 2.62
CA ALA A 295 -39.41 15.51 1.32
C ALA A 295 -38.75 16.87 1.06
N SER A 296 -37.45 16.88 0.81
CA SER A 296 -36.65 18.01 0.38
C SER A 296 -35.95 17.70 -0.93
N PRO A 297 -35.41 18.66 -1.67
CA PRO A 297 -34.65 18.41 -2.90
C PRO A 297 -33.45 17.49 -2.71
N SER A 298 -32.90 17.39 -1.48
CA SER A 298 -31.68 16.63 -1.18
C SER A 298 -31.95 15.30 -0.45
N ALA A 299 -33.11 15.15 0.23
CA ALA A 299 -33.41 13.95 0.99
C ALA A 299 -34.88 13.79 1.30
N THR A 300 -35.31 12.57 1.53
CA THR A 300 -36.63 12.20 2.05
C THR A 300 -36.49 11.48 3.37
N VAL A 301 -37.47 11.69 4.27
CA VAL A 301 -37.54 11.03 5.57
C VAL A 301 -38.96 10.53 5.79
N GLY A 302 -39.15 9.23 5.96
CA GLY A 302 -40.43 8.63 6.18
C GLY A 302 -41.09 9.14 7.45
N SER A 303 -40.36 9.14 8.57
CA SER A 303 -40.80 9.79 9.80
C SER A 303 -39.63 10.37 10.60
N ALA A 304 -39.85 11.49 11.25
CA ALA A 304 -38.94 12.14 12.18
C ALA A 304 -39.67 12.44 13.50
N MET A 305 -39.13 11.97 14.60
CA MET A 305 -39.60 12.25 15.96
C MET A 305 -38.51 12.92 16.77
N VAL A 306 -38.81 14.08 17.33
CA VAL A 306 -37.96 14.77 18.28
C VAL A 306 -38.69 14.87 19.61
N ALA A 307 -38.10 14.33 20.66
CA ALA A 307 -38.58 14.49 22.01
C ALA A 307 -37.61 15.39 22.77
N ILE A 308 -38.10 16.35 23.51
CA ILE A 308 -37.33 17.25 24.38
C ILE A 308 -37.80 17.11 25.80
N THR A 309 -36.87 17.18 26.73
CA THR A 309 -37.16 17.22 28.21
C THR A 309 -36.29 18.26 28.85
N ALA A 310 -36.84 19.04 29.74
CA ALA A 310 -36.07 20.02 30.47
C ALA A 310 -36.65 20.24 31.89
N PRO A 311 -35.84 20.49 32.90
CA PRO A 311 -36.33 20.86 34.19
C PRO A 311 -37.01 22.24 34.12
N GLN A 312 -38.13 22.41 34.77
CA GLN A 312 -38.78 23.73 34.91
C GLN A 312 -38.02 24.56 35.95
N SER A 313 -37.55 25.71 35.58
CA SER A 313 -36.84 26.61 36.52
C SER A 313 -37.82 27.48 37.26
N ALA A 314 -37.61 27.63 38.57
CA ALA A 314 -38.41 28.51 39.40
C ALA A 314 -38.23 30.00 39.03
N THR A 315 -37.09 30.37 38.46
CA THR A 315 -36.73 31.77 38.22
C THR A 315 -36.56 32.13 36.73
N ASN A 316 -36.25 31.14 35.91
CA ASN A 316 -36.01 31.38 34.49
C ASN A 316 -37.03 30.67 33.61
N ALA A 317 -37.64 31.46 32.69
CA ALA A 317 -38.57 30.89 31.70
C ALA A 317 -37.86 29.95 30.66
N ILE A 318 -36.56 29.96 30.60
CA ILE A 318 -35.75 29.15 29.68
C ILE A 318 -34.93 28.16 30.52
N PRO A 319 -35.06 26.86 30.28
CA PRO A 319 -34.28 25.86 31.01
C PRO A 319 -32.79 25.99 30.68
N GLU A 320 -31.94 25.80 31.68
CA GLU A 320 -30.48 25.84 31.51
C GLU A 320 -29.95 24.62 30.77
N ARG A 321 -30.64 23.48 30.89
CA ARG A 321 -30.32 22.22 30.23
C ARG A 321 -31.57 21.59 29.64
N VAL A 322 -31.44 21.12 28.41
CA VAL A 322 -32.51 20.46 27.66
C VAL A 322 -32.03 19.09 27.20
N GLY A 323 -32.69 18.04 27.63
CA GLY A 323 -32.53 16.71 27.08
C GLY A 323 -33.24 16.59 25.74
N PHE A 324 -32.69 15.90 24.78
CA PHE A 324 -33.32 15.64 23.50
C PHE A 324 -33.18 14.20 23.08
N LYS A 325 -34.14 13.72 22.30
CA LYS A 325 -34.11 12.44 21.62
C LYS A 325 -34.68 12.62 20.21
N LEU A 326 -33.86 12.38 19.20
CA LEU A 326 -34.22 12.41 17.79
C LEU A 326 -34.29 10.99 17.26
N SER A 327 -35.34 10.65 16.53
CA SER A 327 -35.47 9.41 15.81
C SER A 327 -35.93 9.71 14.39
N LEU A 328 -35.15 9.31 13.41
CA LEU A 328 -35.48 9.37 12.01
C LEU A 328 -35.63 7.95 11.48
N VAL A 329 -36.60 7.71 10.61
CA VAL A 329 -36.85 6.41 10.01
C VAL A 329 -37.01 6.61 8.50
N GLU A 330 -36.48 5.67 7.72
CA GLU A 330 -36.52 5.69 6.27
C GLU A 330 -35.96 7.00 5.68
N VAL A 331 -34.70 7.27 5.98
CA VAL A 331 -33.98 8.42 5.44
C VAL A 331 -33.37 8.04 4.10
N THR A 332 -33.74 8.72 3.04
CA THR A 332 -33.18 8.50 1.71
C THR A 332 -32.61 9.81 1.16
N ALA A 333 -31.35 9.81 0.80
CA ALA A 333 -30.65 10.89 0.11
C ALA A 333 -30.20 10.41 -1.28
N ALA A 334 -29.70 11.31 -2.13
CA ALA A 334 -29.33 11.00 -3.51
C ALA A 334 -28.41 9.77 -3.64
N ASN A 335 -27.48 9.59 -2.69
CA ASN A 335 -26.43 8.57 -2.78
C ASN A 335 -26.45 7.55 -1.62
N ALA A 336 -27.42 7.66 -0.70
CA ALA A 336 -27.49 6.77 0.44
C ALA A 336 -28.89 6.67 1.02
N SER A 337 -29.23 5.52 1.62
CA SER A 337 -30.41 5.36 2.45
C SER A 337 -30.02 4.83 3.82
N VAL A 338 -30.84 5.19 4.82
CA VAL A 338 -30.65 4.78 6.22
C VAL A 338 -32.00 4.34 6.75
N GLU A 339 -32.08 3.13 7.28
CA GLU A 339 -33.32 2.59 7.84
C GLU A 339 -33.77 3.39 9.05
N SER A 340 -32.86 3.65 9.97
CA SER A 340 -33.16 4.45 11.18
C SER A 340 -31.94 5.18 11.72
N ILE A 341 -32.17 6.37 12.25
CA ILE A 341 -31.19 7.18 12.98
C ILE A 341 -31.79 7.60 14.31
N GLY A 342 -31.19 7.18 15.40
CA GLY A 342 -31.50 7.64 16.75
C GLY A 342 -30.35 8.53 17.27
N LEU A 343 -30.69 9.71 17.77
CA LEU A 343 -29.73 10.60 18.46
C LEU A 343 -30.37 11.07 19.76
N SER A 344 -29.66 10.92 20.86
CA SER A 344 -30.11 11.36 22.17
C SER A 344 -28.99 12.08 22.91
N GLY A 345 -29.39 12.99 23.80
CA GLY A 345 -28.39 13.73 24.52
C GLY A 345 -28.98 14.87 25.36
N SER A 346 -28.11 15.74 25.80
CA SER A 346 -28.46 16.96 26.50
C SER A 346 -27.74 18.16 25.90
N LEU A 347 -28.44 19.26 25.82
CA LEU A 347 -27.95 20.58 25.38
C LEU A 347 -28.03 21.54 26.55
N ALA A 348 -26.95 22.22 26.86
CA ALA A 348 -26.93 23.26 27.89
C ALA A 348 -26.29 24.53 27.32
N ARG A 349 -26.56 25.66 27.93
CA ARG A 349 -25.86 26.91 27.61
C ARG A 349 -24.46 26.81 28.19
N ALA A 350 -23.45 27.14 27.40
CA ALA A 350 -22.06 27.16 27.87
C ALA A 350 -21.86 28.21 28.95
N VAL A 351 -21.17 27.86 30.04
CA VAL A 351 -20.81 28.75 31.11
C VAL A 351 -19.88 29.85 30.62
N THR A 352 -18.94 29.49 29.80
CA THR A 352 -18.02 30.41 29.14
C THR A 352 -18.08 30.15 27.62
N SER A 353 -18.42 31.18 26.84
CA SER A 353 -18.41 31.08 25.40
C SER A 353 -17.10 31.65 24.86
N PRO A 354 -16.37 30.92 24.02
CA PRO A 354 -15.18 31.46 23.37
C PRO A 354 -15.57 32.59 22.41
N GLU A 355 -14.64 33.50 22.21
CA GLU A 355 -14.78 34.52 21.13
C GLU A 355 -14.73 33.76 19.79
N THR A 356 -15.67 34.05 18.91
CA THR A 356 -15.77 33.45 17.60
C THR A 356 -15.43 34.48 16.53
N ASP A 357 -14.59 34.10 15.58
CA ASP A 357 -14.25 34.84 14.38
C ASP A 357 -14.90 34.25 13.13
N GLU A 358 -14.60 34.81 11.97
CA GLU A 358 -15.13 34.31 10.68
C GLU A 358 -14.67 32.89 10.37
N ASN A 359 -13.53 32.43 10.93
CA ASN A 359 -12.99 31.09 10.70
C ASN A 359 -13.81 29.99 11.36
N TRP A 360 -14.70 30.32 12.29
CA TRP A 360 -15.61 29.32 12.85
C TRP A 360 -16.73 28.91 11.89
N ALA A 361 -17.05 29.72 10.90
CA ALA A 361 -18.15 29.47 9.95
C ALA A 361 -19.44 29.05 10.68
N TYR A 362 -20.06 27.94 10.28
CA TYR A 362 -21.29 27.45 10.92
C TYR A 362 -21.11 27.00 12.38
N TRP A 363 -19.89 26.68 12.84
CA TRP A 363 -19.60 26.29 14.20
C TRP A 363 -19.83 27.43 15.22
N ALA A 364 -19.75 28.68 14.76
CA ALA A 364 -20.01 29.83 15.59
C ALA A 364 -21.40 29.78 16.25
N LYS A 365 -22.39 29.20 15.56
CA LYS A 365 -23.74 29.00 16.08
C LYS A 365 -23.80 28.09 17.31
N LEU A 366 -22.88 27.12 17.38
CA LEU A 366 -22.79 26.14 18.47
C LEU A 366 -21.88 26.57 19.60
N ALA A 367 -21.08 27.63 19.43
CA ALA A 367 -20.08 28.09 20.41
C ALA A 367 -20.64 28.43 21.79
N HIS A 368 -21.93 28.80 21.83
CA HIS A 368 -22.62 29.18 23.07
C HIS A 368 -23.30 28.00 23.78
N TYR A 369 -23.15 26.80 23.26
CA TYR A 369 -23.81 25.61 23.79
C TYR A 369 -22.79 24.52 24.11
N GLU A 370 -23.16 23.70 25.07
CA GLU A 370 -22.50 22.46 25.39
C GLU A 370 -23.47 21.30 25.16
N ALA A 371 -23.01 20.20 24.63
CA ALA A 371 -23.85 19.03 24.40
C ALA A 371 -23.12 17.75 24.77
N ASP A 372 -23.85 16.84 25.38
CA ASP A 372 -23.49 15.42 25.49
C ASP A 372 -24.49 14.65 24.62
N PHE A 373 -23.99 13.75 23.79
CA PHE A 373 -24.85 13.04 22.86
C PHE A 373 -24.41 11.61 22.62
N SER A 374 -25.37 10.78 22.29
CA SER A 374 -25.16 9.43 21.80
C SER A 374 -26.08 9.16 20.61
N GLY A 375 -25.59 8.46 19.61
CA GLY A 375 -26.34 8.18 18.40
C GLY A 375 -26.20 6.73 17.96
N LEU A 376 -27.25 6.26 17.27
CA LEU A 376 -27.30 4.95 16.67
C LEU A 376 -27.97 5.06 15.31
N ALA A 377 -27.27 4.66 14.23
CA ALA A 377 -27.85 4.55 12.90
C ALA A 377 -27.81 3.10 12.45
N LYS A 378 -28.87 2.62 11.78
CA LYS A 378 -29.01 1.25 11.31
C LYS A 378 -29.39 1.20 9.83
N GLY A 379 -28.94 0.13 9.17
CA GLY A 379 -29.35 -0.15 7.79
C GLY A 379 -28.88 0.93 6.82
N ILE A 380 -27.62 1.38 6.92
CA ILE A 380 -27.08 2.37 5.99
C ILE A 380 -26.65 1.66 4.72
N THR A 381 -27.23 2.06 3.61
CA THR A 381 -26.86 1.58 2.29
C THR A 381 -26.48 2.77 1.40
N GLY A 382 -25.48 2.61 0.58
CA GLY A 382 -24.96 3.66 -0.28
C GLY A 382 -24.72 3.19 -1.70
N GLU A 383 -24.21 4.09 -2.52
CA GLU A 383 -23.82 3.76 -3.89
C GLU A 383 -22.77 2.64 -3.91
N LYS A 384 -22.74 1.92 -5.04
CA LYS A 384 -21.72 0.86 -5.32
C LYS A 384 -21.67 -0.25 -4.25
N GLY A 385 -22.81 -0.53 -3.60
CA GLY A 385 -22.90 -1.64 -2.66
C GLY A 385 -22.36 -1.37 -1.26
N LEU A 386 -22.16 -0.10 -0.88
CA LEU A 386 -21.84 0.24 0.51
C LEU A 386 -22.98 -0.21 1.42
N ALA A 387 -22.68 -1.03 2.41
CA ALA A 387 -23.62 -1.54 3.40
C ALA A 387 -23.00 -1.46 4.80
N ILE A 388 -23.59 -0.63 5.64
CA ILE A 388 -23.21 -0.52 7.04
C ILE A 388 -24.42 -0.93 7.88
N ARG A 389 -24.28 -2.00 8.64
CA ARG A 389 -25.39 -2.56 9.40
C ARG A 389 -25.79 -1.62 10.56
N GLU A 390 -24.82 -1.09 11.24
CA GLU A 390 -25.04 -0.27 12.42
C GLU A 390 -23.85 0.65 12.66
N VAL A 391 -24.15 1.90 13.03
CA VAL A 391 -23.15 2.86 13.54
C VAL A 391 -23.64 3.38 14.86
N SER A 392 -22.89 3.21 15.94
CA SER A 392 -23.11 3.85 17.21
C SER A 392 -22.02 4.85 17.52
N LEU A 393 -22.40 5.95 18.12
CA LEU A 393 -21.48 7.00 18.54
C LEU A 393 -21.90 7.60 19.87
N ALA A 394 -20.91 8.03 20.65
CA ALA A 394 -21.14 8.85 21.84
C ALA A 394 -20.07 9.93 21.93
N GLY A 395 -20.46 11.10 22.39
CA GLY A 395 -19.53 12.21 22.42
C GLY A 395 -20.04 13.42 23.18
N ALA A 396 -19.19 14.43 23.20
CA ALA A 396 -19.49 15.69 23.84
C ALA A 396 -19.00 16.86 22.96
N TRP A 397 -19.79 17.89 22.91
CA TRP A 397 -19.42 19.19 22.39
C TRP A 397 -19.17 20.17 23.55
N ARG A 398 -17.99 20.68 23.62
CA ARG A 398 -17.55 21.75 24.53
C ARG A 398 -16.68 22.69 23.70
N ALA A 399 -17.25 23.78 23.23
CA ALA A 399 -16.54 24.71 22.35
C ALA A 399 -15.16 25.07 22.92
N PRO A 400 -14.06 25.00 22.12
CA PRO A 400 -14.01 24.70 20.69
C PRO A 400 -13.80 23.21 20.35
N ARG A 401 -14.09 22.29 21.26
CA ARG A 401 -13.74 20.86 21.14
C ARG A 401 -14.98 20.00 20.95
N LEU A 402 -14.95 19.18 19.91
CA LEU A 402 -15.85 18.06 19.68
C LEU A 402 -15.10 16.76 19.99
N ALA A 403 -15.53 16.05 21.01
CA ALA A 403 -14.95 14.78 21.42
C ALA A 403 -15.94 13.65 21.18
N LEU A 404 -15.60 12.68 20.35
CA LEU A 404 -16.29 11.41 20.21
C LEU A 404 -15.56 10.38 21.07
N SER A 405 -16.12 10.04 22.20
CA SER A 405 -15.54 9.06 23.13
C SER A 405 -15.69 7.64 22.63
N GLN A 406 -16.71 7.40 21.81
CA GLN A 406 -17.02 6.11 21.21
C GLN A 406 -17.53 6.32 19.78
N LEU A 407 -17.03 5.53 18.89
CA LEU A 407 -17.51 5.39 17.53
C LEU A 407 -17.34 3.91 17.14
N ASP A 408 -18.47 3.21 17.00
CA ASP A 408 -18.49 1.81 16.59
C ASP A 408 -19.37 1.66 15.36
N ALA A 409 -18.82 1.03 14.32
CA ALA A 409 -19.54 0.72 13.09
C ALA A 409 -19.39 -0.77 12.76
N LYS A 410 -20.49 -1.43 12.45
CA LYS A 410 -20.52 -2.79 11.93
C LYS A 410 -20.74 -2.74 10.43
N LEU A 411 -19.71 -3.12 9.68
CA LEU A 411 -19.71 -3.09 8.22
C LEU A 411 -19.50 -4.50 7.69
N TYR A 412 -20.39 -4.98 6.85
CA TYR A 412 -20.28 -6.32 6.29
C TYR A 412 -20.05 -7.38 7.38
N ASP A 413 -18.90 -8.06 7.37
CA ASP A 413 -18.53 -9.10 8.35
C ASP A 413 -17.59 -8.60 9.44
N GLY A 414 -17.26 -7.32 9.44
CA GLY A 414 -16.30 -6.73 10.38
C GLY A 414 -16.79 -5.49 11.09
N SER A 415 -15.88 -4.84 11.78
CA SER A 415 -16.16 -3.66 12.58
C SER A 415 -15.09 -2.57 12.45
N VAL A 416 -15.53 -1.37 12.75
CA VAL A 416 -14.66 -0.21 13.02
C VAL A 416 -15.04 0.33 14.37
N SER A 417 -14.11 0.37 15.30
CA SER A 417 -14.32 0.94 16.64
C SER A 417 -13.25 1.97 16.96
N GLY A 418 -13.61 3.00 17.70
CA GLY A 418 -12.64 4.03 18.02
C GLY A 418 -13.19 5.24 18.76
N SER A 419 -12.37 6.27 18.78
CA SER A 419 -12.69 7.61 19.33
C SER A 419 -12.09 8.69 18.45
N ALA A 420 -12.66 9.88 18.52
CA ALA A 420 -12.15 11.04 17.77
C ALA A 420 -12.26 12.33 18.59
N ASP A 421 -11.38 13.25 18.32
CA ASP A 421 -11.31 14.56 18.96
C ASP A 421 -11.00 15.61 17.89
N LEU A 422 -11.82 16.63 17.80
CA LEU A 422 -11.69 17.72 16.85
C LEU A 422 -11.67 19.06 17.60
N ASN A 423 -10.63 19.83 17.38
CA ASN A 423 -10.57 21.21 17.83
C ASN A 423 -10.88 22.16 16.66
N ILE A 424 -11.92 22.93 16.77
CA ILE A 424 -12.44 23.77 15.69
C ILE A 424 -11.49 24.94 15.35
N VAL A 425 -10.86 25.55 16.35
CA VAL A 425 -9.95 26.67 16.15
C VAL A 425 -8.67 26.24 15.44
N THR A 426 -8.04 25.19 15.93
CA THR A 426 -6.79 24.67 15.34
C THR A 426 -7.06 23.76 14.16
N ARG A 427 -8.30 23.37 13.91
CA ARG A 427 -8.73 22.41 12.88
C ARG A 427 -8.07 21.02 13.03
N LEU A 428 -7.51 20.77 14.20
CA LEU A 428 -6.79 19.55 14.52
C LEU A 428 -7.78 18.44 14.88
N ALA A 429 -7.85 17.42 14.03
CA ALA A 429 -8.54 16.19 14.29
C ALA A 429 -7.55 15.12 14.76
N LYS A 430 -7.91 14.41 15.81
CA LYS A 430 -7.22 13.23 16.33
C LYS A 430 -8.22 12.09 16.38
N ALA A 431 -7.81 10.90 16.02
CA ALA A 431 -8.63 9.71 16.11
C ALA A 431 -7.81 8.51 16.59
N ALA A 432 -8.43 7.62 17.29
CA ALA A 432 -7.91 6.30 17.61
C ALA A 432 -8.93 5.30 17.11
N ALA A 433 -8.50 4.31 16.34
CA ALA A 433 -9.41 3.35 15.75
C ALA A 433 -8.82 1.94 15.67
N ARG A 434 -9.71 0.96 15.75
CA ARG A 434 -9.50 -0.43 15.37
C ARG A 434 -10.42 -0.75 14.21
N VAL A 435 -9.86 -1.34 13.18
CA VAL A 435 -10.55 -1.73 11.94
C VAL A 435 -10.27 -3.20 11.68
N ASP A 436 -11.31 -3.99 11.47
CA ASP A 436 -11.22 -5.43 11.24
C ASP A 436 -12.15 -5.93 10.11
N PHE A 437 -12.46 -5.09 9.14
CA PHE A 437 -13.27 -5.48 7.99
C PHE A 437 -12.45 -5.65 6.71
N SER A 438 -12.92 -6.52 5.81
CA SER A 438 -12.26 -6.76 4.53
C SER A 438 -12.45 -5.60 3.54
N LEU A 439 -11.36 -5.00 3.09
CA LEU A 439 -11.39 -3.96 2.05
C LEU A 439 -11.96 -4.46 0.71
N HIS A 440 -12.01 -5.78 0.48
CA HIS A 440 -12.67 -6.34 -0.72
C HIS A 440 -14.17 -6.08 -0.75
N ASN A 441 -14.81 -5.95 0.42
CA ASN A 441 -16.23 -5.63 0.51
C ASN A 441 -16.56 -4.22 0.02
N VAL A 442 -15.58 -3.32 0.03
CA VAL A 442 -15.73 -1.94 -0.47
C VAL A 442 -14.96 -1.71 -1.78
N PHE A 443 -14.66 -2.78 -2.50
CA PHE A 443 -13.84 -2.74 -3.72
C PHE A 443 -14.36 -1.72 -4.74
N ASP A 444 -15.66 -1.69 -4.99
CA ASP A 444 -16.28 -0.81 -5.99
C ASP A 444 -16.30 0.67 -5.59
N LEU A 445 -16.11 0.95 -4.31
CA LEU A 445 -15.96 2.31 -3.78
C LEU A 445 -14.55 2.86 -3.98
N LEU A 446 -13.56 1.99 -4.20
CA LEU A 446 -12.18 2.37 -4.32
C LEU A 446 -11.85 2.95 -5.69
N THR A 447 -10.84 3.81 -5.72
CA THR A 447 -10.31 4.31 -7.00
C THR A 447 -9.71 3.18 -7.83
N PRO A 448 -9.68 3.25 -9.18
CA PRO A 448 -9.09 2.21 -10.02
C PRO A 448 -7.65 1.84 -9.66
N LYS A 449 -6.90 2.80 -9.10
CA LYS A 449 -5.54 2.55 -8.60
C LYS A 449 -5.54 1.71 -7.34
N ALA A 450 -6.43 1.99 -6.39
CA ALA A 450 -6.58 1.23 -5.16
C ALA A 450 -7.12 -0.18 -5.43
N GLN A 451 -8.06 -0.32 -6.36
CA GLN A 451 -8.58 -1.63 -6.82
C GLN A 451 -7.46 -2.51 -7.38
N ARG A 452 -6.60 -1.97 -8.28
CA ARG A 452 -5.46 -2.71 -8.82
C ARG A 452 -4.47 -3.12 -7.74
N TRP A 453 -4.28 -2.29 -6.74
CA TRP A 453 -3.43 -2.61 -5.60
C TRP A 453 -4.05 -3.73 -4.75
N LEU A 454 -5.34 -3.63 -4.42
CA LEU A 454 -6.04 -4.58 -3.57
C LEU A 454 -6.16 -5.98 -4.20
N ARG A 455 -6.30 -6.08 -5.53
CA ARG A 455 -6.34 -7.37 -6.26
C ARG A 455 -5.10 -8.23 -6.05
N GLN A 456 -3.99 -7.66 -5.59
CA GLN A 456 -2.76 -8.39 -5.32
C GLN A 456 -2.81 -9.17 -4.00
N TYR A 457 -3.81 -8.89 -3.16
CA TYR A 457 -3.97 -9.48 -1.83
C TYR A 457 -5.25 -10.30 -1.78
N GLN A 458 -5.18 -11.46 -1.16
CA GLN A 458 -6.33 -12.28 -0.80
C GLN A 458 -6.12 -12.72 0.64
N TRP A 459 -7.15 -12.65 1.46
CA TRP A 459 -7.13 -13.10 2.85
C TRP A 459 -8.40 -13.86 3.18
N SER A 460 -8.28 -14.86 4.03
CA SER A 460 -9.41 -15.64 4.55
C SER A 460 -10.12 -14.89 5.67
N GLU A 461 -9.38 -14.17 6.48
CA GLU A 461 -9.87 -13.30 7.55
C GLU A 461 -9.38 -11.88 7.32
N ALA A 462 -10.26 -10.92 7.60
CA ALA A 462 -9.91 -9.52 7.42
C ALA A 462 -8.70 -9.11 8.26
N PRO A 463 -7.75 -8.36 7.69
CA PRO A 463 -6.65 -7.83 8.48
C PRO A 463 -7.15 -6.83 9.51
N VAL A 464 -6.57 -6.90 10.71
CA VAL A 464 -6.86 -5.98 11.80
C VAL A 464 -5.85 -4.84 11.80
N VAL A 465 -6.37 -3.62 11.76
CA VAL A 465 -5.57 -2.39 11.86
C VAL A 465 -5.99 -1.64 13.11
N THR A 466 -5.04 -1.36 14.00
CA THR A 466 -5.25 -0.52 15.19
C THR A 466 -4.30 0.66 15.14
N GLY A 467 -4.78 1.84 15.50
CA GLY A 467 -3.89 2.98 15.47
C GLY A 467 -4.52 4.31 15.85
N THR A 468 -3.68 5.33 15.82
CA THR A 468 -4.05 6.72 16.06
C THR A 468 -3.73 7.55 14.81
N ALA A 469 -4.61 8.48 14.51
CA ALA A 469 -4.46 9.43 13.42
C ALA A 469 -4.50 10.85 13.96
N ARG A 470 -3.74 11.74 13.34
CA ARG A 470 -3.76 13.17 13.57
C ARG A 470 -3.70 13.88 12.23
N VAL A 471 -4.57 14.85 12.02
CA VAL A 471 -4.63 15.62 10.78
C VAL A 471 -5.15 17.04 11.05
N THR A 472 -4.66 18.01 10.32
CA THR A 472 -5.24 19.35 10.30
C THR A 472 -6.19 19.44 9.12
N LEU A 473 -7.45 19.78 9.40
CA LEU A 473 -8.50 19.92 8.40
C LEU A 473 -8.38 21.26 7.65
N PRO A 474 -8.99 21.38 6.46
CA PRO A 474 -9.02 22.64 5.71
C PRO A 474 -9.76 23.73 6.47
N GLU A 475 -9.73 24.94 5.98
CA GLU A 475 -10.52 26.05 6.53
C GLU A 475 -12.01 25.78 6.36
N TRP A 476 -12.80 26.06 7.41
CA TRP A 476 -14.24 25.82 7.41
C TRP A 476 -15.01 26.69 6.41
N THR A 477 -14.39 27.77 5.95
CA THR A 477 -14.91 28.69 4.94
C THR A 477 -14.57 28.26 3.51
N ASN A 478 -13.62 27.32 3.33
CA ASN A 478 -13.23 26.83 2.02
C ASN A 478 -14.21 25.73 1.55
N SER A 479 -15.00 26.04 0.51
CA SER A 479 -15.97 25.09 -0.07
C SER A 479 -15.34 24.05 -0.99
N GLU A 480 -14.14 24.30 -1.54
CA GLU A 480 -13.44 23.41 -2.46
C GLU A 480 -11.96 23.23 -2.06
N PRO A 481 -11.69 22.58 -0.92
CA PRO A 481 -10.34 22.44 -0.41
C PRO A 481 -9.49 21.47 -1.24
N ASP A 482 -8.24 21.82 -1.46
CA ASP A 482 -7.26 20.88 -1.99
C ASP A 482 -6.78 19.92 -0.89
N TRP A 483 -7.50 18.82 -0.71
CA TRP A 483 -7.15 17.76 0.27
C TRP A 483 -5.74 17.23 0.12
N ARG A 484 -5.19 17.28 -1.09
CA ARG A 484 -3.86 16.76 -1.35
C ARG A 484 -2.78 17.72 -0.89
N ALA A 485 -2.94 19.01 -1.18
CA ALA A 485 -1.96 20.04 -0.83
C ALA A 485 -2.08 20.48 0.62
N GLU A 486 -3.32 20.65 1.14
CA GLU A 486 -3.57 21.23 2.45
C GLU A 486 -3.58 20.21 3.58
N VAL A 487 -4.22 19.04 3.38
CA VAL A 487 -4.51 18.09 4.44
C VAL A 487 -3.46 16.97 4.52
N ARG A 488 -3.14 16.36 3.39
CA ARG A 488 -2.26 15.21 3.34
C ARG A 488 -0.87 15.41 3.96
N PRO A 489 -0.20 16.58 3.83
CA PRO A 489 1.09 16.83 4.48
C PRO A 489 1.02 16.86 6.00
N THR A 490 -0.14 17.24 6.56
CA THR A 490 -0.33 17.34 8.02
C THR A 490 -0.69 16.00 8.66
N MET A 491 -1.02 15.00 7.84
CA MET A 491 -1.50 13.70 8.33
C MET A 491 -0.38 12.92 9.00
N MET A 492 -0.65 12.45 10.19
CA MET A 492 0.20 11.54 10.96
C MET A 492 -0.64 10.33 11.37
N LEU A 493 -0.12 9.14 11.09
CA LEU A 493 -0.73 7.88 11.51
C LEU A 493 0.31 7.06 12.28
N ASN A 494 -0.09 6.51 13.40
CA ASN A 494 0.68 5.53 14.14
C ASN A 494 -0.24 4.36 14.47
N GLY A 495 0.14 3.17 14.09
CA GLY A 495 -0.70 2.01 14.28
C GLY A 495 0.03 0.70 14.10
N GLN A 496 -0.74 -0.37 14.16
CA GLN A 496 -0.29 -1.73 13.96
C GLN A 496 -1.26 -2.44 13.03
N VAL A 497 -0.70 -3.23 12.14
CA VAL A 497 -1.43 -4.10 11.21
C VAL A 497 -1.13 -5.55 11.57
N THR A 498 -2.14 -6.36 11.67
CA THR A 498 -2.04 -7.82 11.84
C THR A 498 -2.98 -8.51 10.88
N SER A 499 -2.54 -9.57 10.24
CA SER A 499 -3.36 -10.43 9.39
C SER A 499 -3.08 -11.89 9.71
N GLY A 500 -4.11 -12.71 9.69
CA GLY A 500 -4.00 -14.15 9.64
C GLY A 500 -3.59 -14.64 8.24
N PRO A 501 -3.99 -15.86 7.85
CA PRO A 501 -3.65 -16.43 6.56
C PRO A 501 -4.10 -15.55 5.39
N MET A 502 -3.14 -15.26 4.51
CA MET A 502 -3.37 -14.42 3.34
C MET A 502 -2.46 -14.83 2.19
N SER A 503 -2.79 -14.40 0.98
CA SER A 503 -1.85 -14.48 -0.12
C SER A 503 -1.56 -13.10 -0.71
N PHE A 504 -0.33 -12.91 -1.15
CA PHE A 504 0.11 -11.73 -1.88
C PHE A 504 0.65 -12.16 -3.24
N ARG A 505 -0.04 -11.76 -4.33
CA ARG A 505 0.30 -12.19 -5.70
C ARG A 505 0.48 -13.72 -5.84
N GLY A 506 -0.33 -14.50 -5.12
CA GLY A 506 -0.25 -15.96 -5.12
C GLY A 506 0.84 -16.55 -4.21
N VAL A 507 1.52 -15.73 -3.43
CA VAL A 507 2.43 -16.19 -2.37
C VAL A 507 1.64 -16.35 -1.09
N GLU A 508 1.51 -17.57 -0.61
CA GLU A 508 0.80 -17.91 0.62
C GLU A 508 1.61 -17.46 1.85
N ILE A 509 0.95 -16.83 2.80
CA ILE A 509 1.53 -16.28 4.03
C ILE A 509 0.61 -16.68 5.19
N GLU A 510 1.16 -17.24 6.26
CA GLU A 510 0.39 -17.65 7.44
C GLU A 510 -0.03 -16.48 8.33
N SER A 511 0.85 -15.52 8.48
CA SER A 511 0.55 -14.33 9.28
C SER A 511 1.43 -13.16 8.88
N VAL A 512 0.88 -11.96 9.02
CA VAL A 512 1.61 -10.69 8.84
C VAL A 512 1.38 -9.82 10.05
N ARG A 513 2.44 -9.20 10.54
CA ARG A 513 2.38 -8.18 11.58
C ARG A 513 3.35 -7.04 11.24
N SER A 514 2.91 -5.81 11.45
CA SER A 514 3.75 -4.62 11.31
C SER A 514 3.20 -3.46 12.12
N ASP A 515 4.10 -2.64 12.65
CA ASP A 515 3.74 -1.27 12.99
C ASP A 515 3.62 -0.45 11.70
N LEU A 516 2.75 0.54 11.72
CA LEU A 516 2.48 1.44 10.61
C LEU A 516 2.65 2.87 11.08
N VAL A 517 3.56 3.61 10.45
CA VAL A 517 3.78 5.01 10.75
C VAL A 517 3.71 5.80 9.45
N TYR A 518 2.84 6.80 9.43
CA TYR A 518 2.77 7.76 8.33
C TYR A 518 2.95 9.16 8.87
N SER A 519 3.93 9.87 8.36
CA SER A 519 4.19 11.27 8.71
C SER A 519 5.02 11.95 7.61
N ASN A 520 4.83 13.23 7.42
CA ASN A 520 5.57 14.01 6.42
C ASN A 520 5.59 13.31 5.05
N LEU A 521 4.41 12.90 4.58
CA LEU A 521 4.23 12.20 3.31
C LEU A 521 5.01 10.87 3.18
N THR A 522 5.55 10.37 4.29
CA THR A 522 6.34 9.15 4.34
C THR A 522 5.60 8.05 5.09
N LEU A 523 5.37 6.95 4.41
CA LEU A 523 4.88 5.70 5.00
C LEU A 523 6.08 4.85 5.45
N ARG A 524 6.03 4.35 6.67
CA ARG A 524 7.01 3.43 7.25
C ARG A 524 6.30 2.21 7.82
N LEU A 525 6.86 1.06 7.56
CA LEU A 525 6.54 -0.21 8.20
C LEU A 525 7.86 -0.71 8.82
N PRO A 526 8.17 -0.31 10.06
CA PRO A 526 9.53 -0.47 10.59
C PRO A 526 9.89 -1.91 10.95
N ASN A 527 8.92 -2.76 11.18
CA ASN A 527 9.09 -4.11 11.73
C ASN A 527 8.08 -5.11 11.15
N LEU A 528 7.82 -5.03 9.84
CA LEU A 528 6.95 -6.00 9.20
C LEU A 528 7.57 -7.40 9.30
N VAL A 529 6.80 -8.34 9.80
CA VAL A 529 7.12 -9.76 9.85
C VAL A 529 6.02 -10.52 9.12
N ALA A 530 6.42 -11.26 8.10
CA ALA A 530 5.56 -12.19 7.39
C ALA A 530 6.06 -13.61 7.64
N ARG A 531 5.21 -14.49 8.13
CA ARG A 531 5.55 -15.88 8.45
C ARG A 531 4.96 -16.84 7.46
N ARG A 532 5.73 -17.86 7.17
CA ARG A 532 5.37 -19.00 6.36
C ARG A 532 5.78 -20.30 7.08
N PRO A 533 5.30 -21.47 6.65
CA PRO A 533 5.67 -22.76 7.28
C PRO A 533 7.17 -23.00 7.33
N GLU A 534 7.90 -22.59 6.28
CA GLU A 534 9.33 -22.83 6.14
C GLU A 534 10.22 -21.75 6.77
N GLY A 535 9.65 -20.58 7.13
CA GLY A 535 10.45 -19.48 7.68
C GLY A 535 9.72 -18.15 7.76
N GLU A 536 10.47 -17.08 7.91
CA GLU A 536 9.90 -15.73 8.00
C GLU A 536 10.66 -14.69 7.15
N VAL A 537 9.92 -13.67 6.77
CA VAL A 537 10.48 -12.45 6.16
C VAL A 537 10.24 -11.29 7.11
N ARG A 538 11.31 -10.62 7.49
CA ARG A 538 11.28 -9.36 8.23
C ARG A 538 11.58 -8.21 7.28
N LEU A 539 10.83 -7.16 7.35
CA LEU A 539 10.94 -6.04 6.43
C LEU A 539 10.77 -4.71 7.17
N ALA A 540 11.67 -3.79 6.97
CA ALA A 540 11.54 -2.39 7.36
C ALA A 540 11.38 -1.52 6.10
N LEU A 541 10.16 -1.12 5.79
CA LEU A 541 9.82 -0.32 4.61
C LEU A 541 9.72 1.16 4.96
N ARG A 542 10.27 1.99 4.10
CA ARG A 542 10.05 3.44 4.06
C ARG A 542 9.76 3.86 2.62
N THR A 543 8.65 4.57 2.41
CA THR A 543 8.31 5.11 1.09
C THR A 543 7.69 6.50 1.17
N HIS A 544 8.17 7.40 0.33
CA HIS A 544 7.65 8.76 0.24
C HIS A 544 6.58 8.84 -0.86
N THR A 545 5.41 9.34 -0.52
CA THR A 545 4.23 9.23 -1.38
C THR A 545 4.22 10.19 -2.57
N GLU A 546 5.00 11.28 -2.54
CA GLU A 546 5.10 12.24 -3.64
C GLU A 546 6.33 12.01 -4.51
N THR A 547 7.53 11.96 -3.92
CA THR A 547 8.76 11.70 -4.67
C THR A 547 8.80 10.27 -5.18
N ARG A 548 7.99 9.37 -4.58
CA ARG A 548 7.92 7.93 -4.88
C ARG A 548 9.20 7.19 -4.53
N ASP A 549 10.11 7.81 -3.80
CA ASP A 549 11.30 7.12 -3.33
C ASP A 549 10.90 6.06 -2.32
N PHE A 550 11.54 4.92 -2.40
CA PHE A 550 11.35 3.83 -1.46
C PHE A 550 12.67 3.23 -1.03
N GLN A 551 12.68 2.71 0.15
CA GLN A 551 13.74 1.88 0.70
C GLN A 551 13.11 0.83 1.59
N PHE A 552 13.58 -0.39 1.52
CA PHE A 552 13.27 -1.40 2.51
C PHE A 552 14.51 -2.22 2.84
N ASP A 553 14.72 -2.43 4.13
CA ASP A 553 15.69 -3.35 4.69
C ASP A 553 14.94 -4.66 4.98
N PHE A 554 15.51 -5.79 4.62
CA PHE A 554 14.84 -7.08 4.80
C PHE A 554 15.80 -8.16 5.27
N SER A 555 15.23 -9.12 6.00
CA SER A 555 15.84 -10.40 6.33
C SER A 555 14.83 -11.49 6.00
N SER A 556 15.25 -12.50 5.28
CA SER A 556 14.40 -13.58 4.79
C SER A 556 15.04 -14.93 5.08
N SER A 557 14.25 -15.86 5.61
CA SER A 557 14.62 -17.26 5.81
C SER A 557 13.60 -18.20 5.13
N ILE A 558 12.94 -17.74 4.07
CA ILE A 558 11.98 -18.54 3.31
C ILE A 558 12.62 -19.13 2.05
N ASP A 559 12.03 -20.19 1.53
CA ASP A 559 12.43 -20.74 0.24
C ASP A 559 12.12 -19.73 -0.88
N PRO A 560 13.12 -19.33 -1.68
CA PRO A 560 12.92 -18.42 -2.80
C PRO A 560 11.89 -18.90 -3.83
N HIS A 561 11.62 -20.19 -3.96
CA HIS A 561 10.57 -20.70 -4.84
C HIS A 561 9.18 -20.21 -4.42
N ALA A 562 8.99 -19.96 -3.14
CA ALA A 562 7.73 -19.47 -2.59
C ALA A 562 7.32 -18.12 -3.17
N ILE A 563 8.27 -17.26 -3.57
CA ILE A 563 7.98 -15.94 -4.16
C ILE A 563 7.78 -16.00 -5.68
N THR A 564 8.00 -17.15 -6.31
CA THR A 564 7.88 -17.31 -7.77
C THR A 564 6.53 -16.82 -8.34
N PRO A 565 5.37 -17.07 -7.69
CA PRO A 565 4.09 -16.57 -8.17
C PRO A 565 4.02 -15.04 -8.26
N ALA A 566 4.75 -14.33 -7.39
CA ALA A 566 4.75 -12.86 -7.36
C ALA A 566 5.62 -12.22 -8.44
N LEU A 567 6.47 -13.00 -9.11
CA LEU A 567 7.37 -12.50 -10.14
C LEU A 567 6.62 -12.31 -11.47
N GLU A 568 6.85 -11.18 -12.13
CA GLU A 568 6.18 -10.81 -13.37
C GLU A 568 6.87 -11.39 -14.61
N GLU A 569 8.19 -11.59 -14.55
CA GLU A 569 8.99 -12.01 -15.69
C GLU A 569 9.31 -13.52 -15.65
N GLU A 570 8.95 -14.27 -16.69
CA GLU A 570 9.24 -15.71 -16.81
C GLU A 570 10.73 -16.03 -16.69
N LYS A 571 11.61 -15.13 -17.14
CA LYS A 571 13.06 -15.31 -17.00
C LYS A 571 13.51 -15.31 -15.54
N GLN A 572 12.85 -14.51 -14.69
CA GLN A 572 13.14 -14.48 -13.26
C GLN A 572 12.69 -15.77 -12.58
N LYS A 573 11.52 -16.31 -12.96
CA LYS A 573 11.01 -17.58 -12.43
C LYS A 573 11.95 -18.74 -12.76
N LYS A 574 12.37 -18.85 -14.02
CA LYS A 574 13.32 -19.88 -14.47
C LYS A 574 14.68 -19.82 -13.75
N GLY A 575 15.05 -18.66 -13.20
CA GLY A 575 16.27 -18.55 -12.42
C GLY A 575 16.24 -19.37 -11.13
N PHE A 576 15.08 -19.48 -10.50
CA PHE A 576 14.94 -20.27 -9.28
C PHE A 576 14.89 -21.77 -9.55
N ASP A 577 14.46 -22.24 -10.73
CA ASP A 577 14.42 -23.66 -11.11
C ASP A 577 15.79 -24.33 -11.06
N TYR A 578 16.88 -23.56 -11.06
CA TYR A 578 18.23 -24.08 -10.93
C TYR A 578 18.60 -24.50 -9.50
N PHE A 579 17.83 -24.04 -8.51
CA PHE A 579 18.10 -24.27 -7.09
C PHE A 579 17.08 -25.26 -6.52
N SER A 580 17.53 -26.06 -5.57
CA SER A 580 16.66 -26.85 -4.70
C SER A 580 17.23 -26.79 -3.29
N PHE A 581 16.47 -26.23 -2.36
CA PHE A 581 16.91 -26.00 -0.98
C PHE A 581 16.33 -27.05 -0.06
N GLU A 582 17.17 -27.73 0.70
CA GLU A 582 16.73 -28.54 1.84
C GLU A 582 16.48 -27.65 3.06
N THR A 583 17.29 -26.61 3.20
CA THR A 583 17.14 -25.56 4.21
C THR A 583 17.03 -24.23 3.49
N PRO A 584 15.97 -23.44 3.77
CA PRO A 584 15.81 -22.12 3.14
C PRO A 584 17.03 -21.23 3.36
N PRO A 585 17.45 -20.47 2.35
CA PRO A 585 18.57 -19.55 2.49
C PRO A 585 18.23 -18.37 3.39
N VAL A 586 19.22 -17.86 4.10
CA VAL A 586 19.11 -16.60 4.82
C VAL A 586 19.61 -15.48 3.91
N VAL A 587 18.75 -14.51 3.66
CA VAL A 587 19.04 -13.34 2.83
C VAL A 587 18.75 -12.09 3.61
N GLU A 588 19.76 -11.27 3.83
CA GLU A 588 19.60 -9.97 4.50
C GLU A 588 20.04 -8.87 3.56
N GLY A 589 19.25 -7.80 3.47
CA GLY A 589 19.60 -6.79 2.50
C GLY A 589 18.78 -5.53 2.57
N ARG A 590 19.10 -4.67 1.62
CA ARG A 590 18.43 -3.39 1.39
C ARG A 590 18.10 -3.23 -0.07
N VAL A 591 16.88 -2.80 -0.35
CA VAL A 591 16.43 -2.38 -1.67
C VAL A 591 16.03 -0.91 -1.60
N TRP A 592 16.39 -0.12 -2.58
CA TRP A 592 16.02 1.28 -2.67
C TRP A 592 15.73 1.66 -4.10
N GLY A 593 15.01 2.74 -4.29
CA GLY A 593 14.70 3.21 -5.65
C GLY A 593 13.58 4.21 -5.68
N ARG A 594 13.01 4.35 -6.85
CA ARG A 594 11.82 5.15 -7.10
C ARG A 594 10.79 4.31 -7.86
N TRP A 595 9.58 4.23 -7.33
CA TRP A 595 8.49 3.48 -7.95
C TRP A 595 8.26 3.92 -9.39
N ARG A 596 8.28 2.96 -10.32
CA ARG A 596 8.15 3.11 -11.77
C ARG A 596 9.39 3.65 -12.49
N GLU A 597 10.51 3.81 -11.82
CA GLU A 597 11.79 4.18 -12.40
C GLU A 597 12.80 3.05 -12.15
N ARG A 598 12.79 2.01 -12.99
CA ARG A 598 13.66 0.83 -12.83
C ARG A 598 15.14 1.17 -12.79
N GLU A 599 15.55 2.18 -13.54
CA GLU A 599 16.95 2.61 -13.61
C GLU A 599 17.50 3.17 -12.29
N ARG A 600 16.60 3.64 -11.43
CA ARG A 600 16.95 4.15 -10.09
C ARG A 600 16.84 3.10 -9.01
N THR A 601 16.41 1.88 -9.35
CA THR A 601 16.27 0.81 -8.39
C THR A 601 17.60 0.11 -8.21
N GLY A 602 18.02 -0.05 -6.96
CA GLY A 602 19.18 -0.82 -6.58
C GLY A 602 18.88 -1.72 -5.40
N PHE A 603 19.70 -2.73 -5.23
CA PHE A 603 19.68 -3.54 -4.01
C PHE A 603 21.11 -3.93 -3.59
N ARG A 604 21.25 -4.25 -2.32
CA ARG A 604 22.42 -4.89 -1.73
C ARG A 604 21.93 -5.89 -0.70
N ALA A 605 22.45 -7.10 -0.77
CA ALA A 605 22.09 -8.16 0.15
C ALA A 605 23.30 -9.03 0.49
N SER A 606 23.29 -9.65 1.65
CA SER A 606 24.11 -10.81 1.99
C SER A 606 23.24 -12.05 1.86
N VAL A 607 23.79 -13.08 1.28
CA VAL A 607 23.13 -14.38 1.08
C VAL A 607 23.95 -15.43 1.79
N ALA A 608 23.28 -16.26 2.58
CA ALA A 608 23.86 -17.45 3.17
C ALA A 608 22.91 -18.63 2.94
N ALA A 609 23.39 -19.69 2.36
CA ALA A 609 22.64 -20.90 2.09
C ALA A 609 23.47 -22.14 2.46
N THR A 610 22.83 -23.17 2.97
CA THR A 610 23.44 -24.44 3.33
C THR A 610 22.60 -25.58 2.78
N ASN A 611 23.24 -26.70 2.46
CA ASN A 611 22.59 -27.93 2.04
C ASN A 611 21.57 -27.71 0.91
N PHE A 612 22.04 -27.28 -0.22
CA PHE A 612 21.19 -27.07 -1.40
C PHE A 612 21.85 -27.64 -2.66
N THR A 613 21.08 -27.79 -3.71
CA THR A 613 21.62 -28.12 -5.03
C THR A 613 21.46 -26.94 -5.98
N PHE A 614 22.48 -26.74 -6.79
CA PHE A 614 22.44 -25.83 -7.93
C PHE A 614 22.68 -26.59 -9.21
N ARG A 615 21.69 -26.63 -10.11
CA ARG A 615 21.72 -27.45 -11.33
C ARG A 615 22.11 -28.90 -11.03
N ALA A 616 21.47 -29.46 -10.03
CA ALA A 616 21.73 -30.82 -9.53
C ALA A 616 23.15 -31.07 -8.99
N GLN A 617 23.93 -30.00 -8.71
CA GLN A 617 25.22 -30.12 -8.04
C GLN A 617 25.05 -29.78 -6.57
N GLN A 618 25.48 -30.68 -5.69
CA GLN A 618 25.43 -30.48 -4.24
C GLN A 618 26.32 -29.32 -3.80
N VAL A 619 25.81 -28.48 -2.94
CA VAL A 619 26.51 -27.37 -2.29
C VAL A 619 26.25 -27.43 -0.79
N ASP A 620 27.28 -27.60 0.02
CA ASP A 620 27.15 -27.67 1.48
C ASP A 620 26.98 -26.29 2.12
N GLY A 621 27.59 -25.30 1.51
CA GLY A 621 27.48 -23.91 1.98
C GLY A 621 27.80 -22.88 0.91
N PHE A 622 27.09 -21.79 0.97
CA PHE A 622 27.30 -20.63 0.11
C PHE A 622 27.11 -19.35 0.89
N THR A 623 28.03 -18.42 0.76
CA THR A 623 27.88 -17.04 1.28
C THR A 623 28.34 -16.05 0.23
N ALA A 624 27.63 -14.94 0.09
CA ALA A 624 28.01 -13.84 -0.80
C ALA A 624 27.34 -12.52 -0.41
N GLY A 625 28.01 -11.42 -0.66
CA GLY A 625 27.39 -10.11 -0.77
C GLY A 625 26.93 -9.89 -2.22
N VAL A 626 25.66 -9.57 -2.42
CA VAL A 626 25.08 -9.33 -3.76
C VAL A 626 24.57 -7.91 -3.83
N SER A 627 24.87 -7.19 -4.89
CA SER A 627 24.36 -5.85 -5.12
C SER A 627 24.02 -5.60 -6.58
N PHE A 628 23.01 -4.77 -6.79
CA PHE A 628 22.62 -4.33 -8.12
C PHE A 628 22.39 -2.82 -8.10
N THR A 629 23.04 -2.10 -8.98
CA THR A 629 22.91 -0.64 -9.08
C THR A 629 23.14 -0.22 -10.52
N SER A 630 22.28 0.59 -11.08
CA SER A 630 22.43 1.20 -12.42
C SER A 630 22.72 0.20 -13.54
N GLY A 631 22.16 -1.00 -13.44
CA GLY A 631 22.34 -2.05 -14.44
C GLY A 631 23.60 -2.91 -14.24
N PHE A 632 24.32 -2.71 -13.13
CA PHE A 632 25.47 -3.53 -12.73
C PHE A 632 25.11 -4.43 -11.56
N LEU A 633 25.16 -5.75 -11.78
CA LEU A 633 25.05 -6.77 -10.75
C LEU A 633 26.44 -7.12 -10.24
N SER A 634 26.64 -7.06 -8.95
CA SER A 634 27.90 -7.45 -8.31
C SER A 634 27.66 -8.47 -7.22
N MET A 635 28.51 -9.48 -7.20
CA MET A 635 28.61 -10.44 -6.11
C MET A 635 30.01 -10.29 -5.52
N THR A 636 30.12 -10.11 -4.22
CA THR A 636 31.39 -9.86 -3.52
C THR A 636 31.61 -10.88 -2.42
N ASN A 637 32.87 -11.24 -2.20
CA ASN A 637 33.28 -12.20 -1.17
C ASN A 637 32.44 -13.49 -1.20
N ALA A 638 32.15 -13.98 -2.41
CA ALA A 638 31.39 -15.20 -2.57
C ALA A 638 32.26 -16.41 -2.20
N VAL A 639 31.73 -17.27 -1.35
CA VAL A 639 32.37 -18.53 -0.93
C VAL A 639 31.39 -19.66 -1.18
N VAL A 640 31.86 -20.70 -1.84
CA VAL A 640 31.12 -21.95 -2.10
C VAL A 640 31.88 -23.08 -1.45
N ARG A 641 31.18 -23.86 -0.64
CA ARG A 641 31.69 -25.09 -0.03
C ARG A 641 30.98 -26.30 -0.60
N ARG A 642 31.75 -27.28 -0.97
CA ARG A 642 31.29 -28.56 -1.49
C ARG A 642 32.04 -29.70 -0.79
N PRO A 643 31.60 -30.96 -0.91
CA PRO A 643 32.30 -32.07 -0.27
C PRO A 643 33.76 -32.21 -0.70
N GLU A 644 34.08 -31.84 -1.94
CA GLU A 644 35.43 -31.92 -2.48
C GLU A 644 36.35 -30.72 -2.17
N GLY A 645 35.78 -29.58 -1.71
CA GLY A 645 36.57 -28.39 -1.40
C GLY A 645 35.78 -27.09 -1.37
N GLU A 646 36.51 -26.00 -1.39
CA GLU A 646 35.98 -24.63 -1.30
C GLU A 646 36.47 -23.78 -2.47
N ALA A 647 35.61 -22.85 -2.91
CA ALA A 647 36.01 -21.78 -3.82
C ALA A 647 35.51 -20.43 -3.29
N SER A 648 36.29 -19.41 -3.51
CA SER A 648 35.97 -18.02 -3.16
C SER A 648 36.19 -17.12 -4.37
N VAL A 649 35.39 -16.07 -4.43
CA VAL A 649 35.50 -15.01 -5.44
C VAL A 649 35.44 -13.66 -4.71
N GLU A 650 36.46 -12.84 -4.84
CA GLU A 650 36.45 -11.50 -4.24
C GLU A 650 35.34 -10.65 -4.85
N ALA A 651 35.26 -10.58 -6.17
CA ALA A 651 34.18 -9.93 -6.89
C ALA A 651 33.83 -10.63 -8.21
N LEU A 652 32.53 -10.82 -8.41
CA LEU A 652 31.94 -11.20 -9.67
C LEU A 652 30.96 -10.10 -10.07
N GLY A 653 31.20 -9.47 -11.22
CA GLY A 653 30.40 -8.36 -11.70
C GLY A 653 29.73 -8.67 -13.03
N TYR A 654 28.49 -8.28 -13.21
CA TYR A 654 27.79 -8.39 -14.49
C TYR A 654 27.18 -7.05 -14.90
N ASP A 655 27.65 -6.52 -16.01
CA ASP A 655 27.09 -5.33 -16.63
C ASP A 655 26.02 -5.73 -17.65
N THR A 656 24.77 -5.39 -17.36
CA THR A 656 23.61 -5.73 -18.18
C THR A 656 23.60 -4.99 -19.52
N ARG A 657 24.29 -3.88 -19.66
CA ARG A 657 24.35 -3.04 -20.87
C ARG A 657 25.37 -3.61 -21.85
N SER A 658 26.60 -3.81 -21.39
CA SER A 658 27.67 -4.37 -22.19
C SER A 658 27.60 -5.90 -22.26
N LYS A 659 26.78 -6.54 -21.44
CA LYS A 659 26.66 -8.00 -21.25
C LYS A 659 28.01 -8.62 -20.90
N ARG A 660 28.82 -7.94 -20.11
CA ARG A 660 30.12 -8.43 -19.65
C ARG A 660 30.05 -8.99 -18.25
N LEU A 661 30.63 -10.15 -18.05
CA LEU A 661 30.86 -10.79 -16.76
C LEU A 661 32.32 -10.56 -16.38
N TYR A 662 32.56 -10.01 -15.23
CA TYR A 662 33.88 -9.73 -14.65
C TYR A 662 34.12 -10.69 -13.48
N LEU A 663 35.31 -11.22 -13.38
CA LEU A 663 35.79 -12.04 -12.28
C LEU A 663 37.06 -11.42 -11.69
N THR A 664 37.09 -11.26 -10.41
CA THR A 664 38.24 -10.75 -9.68
C THR A 664 38.58 -11.72 -8.56
N ASN A 665 39.81 -12.22 -8.57
CA ASN A 665 40.37 -13.13 -7.57
C ASN A 665 39.41 -14.29 -7.24
N ALA A 666 38.95 -15.00 -8.30
CA ALA A 666 38.26 -16.24 -8.14
C ALA A 666 39.30 -17.34 -7.85
N VAL A 667 39.24 -17.93 -6.69
CA VAL A 667 40.21 -18.94 -6.23
C VAL A 667 39.44 -20.12 -5.66
N GLY A 668 39.76 -21.33 -6.08
CA GLY A 668 39.09 -22.46 -5.50
C GLY A 668 39.68 -23.80 -5.86
N ARG A 669 39.41 -24.79 -5.02
CA ARG A 669 39.71 -26.19 -5.25
C ARG A 669 38.41 -26.97 -5.30
N LEU A 670 37.81 -26.96 -6.48
CA LEU A 670 36.55 -27.65 -6.77
C LEU A 670 36.75 -28.59 -7.97
N GLU A 671 35.95 -29.62 -8.03
CA GLU A 671 35.95 -30.52 -9.17
C GLU A 671 35.52 -29.79 -10.45
N PRO A 672 36.40 -29.66 -11.46
CA PRO A 672 36.09 -28.90 -12.67
C PRO A 672 34.88 -29.38 -13.45
N THR A 673 34.57 -30.68 -13.43
CA THR A 673 33.38 -31.24 -14.08
C THR A 673 32.09 -30.83 -13.38
N ALA A 674 32.12 -30.76 -12.05
CA ALA A 674 30.97 -30.25 -11.27
C ALA A 674 30.73 -28.76 -11.50
N VAL A 675 31.83 -27.96 -11.55
CA VAL A 675 31.74 -26.53 -11.91
C VAL A 675 31.19 -26.37 -13.32
N ALA A 676 31.64 -27.17 -14.27
CA ALA A 676 31.15 -27.14 -15.65
C ALA A 676 29.66 -27.51 -15.76
N LYS A 677 29.18 -28.51 -14.98
CA LYS A 677 27.75 -28.85 -14.90
C LYS A 677 26.94 -27.70 -14.28
N ALA A 678 27.47 -27.01 -13.26
CA ALA A 678 26.87 -25.85 -12.66
C ALA A 678 26.79 -24.68 -13.65
N ILE A 679 27.79 -24.51 -14.56
CA ILE A 679 27.74 -23.51 -15.62
C ILE A 679 26.67 -23.89 -16.65
N GLY A 680 26.67 -25.15 -17.13
CA GLY A 680 25.61 -25.62 -18.00
C GLY A 680 26.03 -26.76 -18.94
N PRO A 681 25.05 -27.34 -19.69
CA PRO A 681 25.24 -28.58 -20.45
C PRO A 681 26.24 -28.47 -21.58
N LYS A 682 26.47 -27.28 -22.14
CA LYS A 682 27.49 -27.11 -23.19
C LYS A 682 28.89 -27.16 -22.61
N THR A 683 29.11 -26.50 -21.49
CA THR A 683 30.39 -26.52 -20.77
C THR A 683 30.68 -27.90 -20.21
N SER A 684 29.65 -28.56 -19.65
CA SER A 684 29.78 -29.93 -19.15
C SER A 684 30.29 -30.89 -20.22
N ARG A 685 29.73 -30.86 -21.46
CA ARG A 685 30.15 -31.69 -22.58
C ARG A 685 31.60 -31.45 -22.96
N SER A 686 32.12 -30.25 -22.81
CA SER A 686 33.49 -29.93 -23.15
C SER A 686 34.50 -30.53 -22.19
N LEU A 687 34.07 -30.92 -20.98
CA LEU A 687 34.92 -31.57 -19.98
C LEU A 687 34.69 -33.08 -19.87
N GLU A 688 33.85 -33.68 -20.74
CA GLU A 688 33.58 -35.13 -20.70
C GLU A 688 34.83 -36.00 -20.94
N ALA A 689 35.82 -35.50 -21.67
CA ALA A 689 37.08 -36.17 -21.90
C ALA A 689 38.04 -36.13 -20.68
N TYR A 690 37.72 -35.31 -19.68
CA TYR A 690 38.57 -35.15 -18.51
C TYR A 690 37.98 -35.85 -17.29
N GLN A 691 38.79 -36.53 -16.53
CA GLN A 691 38.48 -37.06 -15.21
C GLN A 691 39.47 -36.44 -14.23
N PHE A 692 38.97 -35.67 -13.31
CA PHE A 692 39.76 -35.10 -12.23
C PHE A 692 39.73 -36.06 -11.05
N LEU A 693 40.86 -36.61 -10.68
CA LEU A 693 41.02 -37.50 -9.54
C LEU A 693 41.24 -36.70 -8.26
N GLU A 694 41.87 -35.55 -8.38
CA GLU A 694 42.04 -34.53 -7.35
C GLU A 694 41.71 -33.15 -7.93
N PRO A 695 40.86 -32.32 -7.32
CA PRO A 695 40.55 -31.00 -7.80
C PRO A 695 41.79 -30.09 -7.78
N PRO A 696 42.18 -29.48 -8.92
CA PRO A 696 43.26 -28.49 -8.94
C PRO A 696 42.87 -27.22 -8.20
N LEU A 697 43.82 -26.49 -7.65
CA LEU A 697 43.63 -25.12 -7.25
C LEU A 697 43.65 -24.24 -8.50
N ALA A 698 42.52 -23.60 -8.79
CA ALA A 698 42.40 -22.67 -9.89
C ALA A 698 42.20 -21.24 -9.40
N ARG A 699 42.92 -20.28 -10.00
CA ARG A 699 42.72 -18.85 -9.82
C ARG A 699 42.32 -18.23 -11.16
N VAL A 700 41.25 -17.43 -11.13
CA VAL A 700 40.69 -16.85 -12.36
C VAL A 700 40.46 -15.36 -12.18
N ASN A 701 40.96 -14.58 -13.13
CA ASN A 701 40.77 -13.15 -13.22
C ASN A 701 40.37 -12.71 -14.64
N GLY A 702 39.62 -11.63 -14.75
CA GLY A 702 39.32 -11.00 -16.04
C GLY A 702 37.87 -10.82 -16.33
N TRP A 703 37.51 -10.78 -17.59
CA TRP A 703 36.13 -10.60 -18.02
C TRP A 703 35.81 -11.39 -19.28
N VAL A 704 34.53 -11.64 -19.45
CA VAL A 704 33.98 -12.30 -20.64
C VAL A 704 32.68 -11.65 -21.06
N GLN A 705 32.47 -11.44 -22.35
CA GLN A 705 31.20 -10.99 -22.87
C GLN A 705 30.25 -12.18 -23.00
N THR A 706 28.98 -11.99 -22.65
CA THR A 706 27.95 -13.00 -22.68
C THR A 706 26.94 -12.69 -23.78
N GLY A 707 26.32 -13.72 -24.37
CA GLY A 707 25.29 -13.56 -25.41
C GLY A 707 25.40 -14.60 -26.52
N PRO A 708 24.48 -14.58 -27.49
CA PRO A 708 24.54 -15.44 -28.65
C PRO A 708 25.67 -15.00 -29.56
N GLY A 709 26.47 -15.95 -30.08
CA GLY A 709 27.57 -15.69 -30.94
C GLY A 709 28.95 -15.85 -30.30
N ARG A 710 29.98 -15.28 -30.95
CA ARG A 710 31.33 -15.23 -30.39
C ARG A 710 31.45 -14.05 -29.46
N ASN A 711 31.82 -14.33 -28.22
CA ASN A 711 31.96 -13.34 -27.21
C ASN A 711 33.41 -13.10 -26.87
N PRO A 712 33.93 -11.86 -27.03
CA PRO A 712 35.27 -11.57 -26.63
C PRO A 712 35.48 -11.81 -25.16
N ALA A 713 36.65 -12.30 -24.77
CA ALA A 713 37.04 -12.53 -23.43
C ALA A 713 38.45 -12.01 -23.18
N GLU A 714 38.74 -11.68 -21.94
CA GLU A 714 40.07 -11.44 -21.42
C GLU A 714 40.11 -12.09 -20.02
N LEU A 715 40.52 -13.37 -20.00
CA LEU A 715 40.57 -14.16 -18.79
C LEU A 715 41.98 -14.68 -18.59
N HIS A 716 42.43 -14.69 -17.36
CA HIS A 716 43.67 -15.29 -16.90
C HIS A 716 43.33 -16.34 -15.87
N PHE A 717 43.81 -17.55 -16.11
CA PHE A 717 43.69 -18.69 -15.20
C PHE A 717 45.09 -19.08 -14.76
N GLU A 718 45.27 -19.31 -13.46
CA GLU A 718 46.41 -19.99 -12.88
C GLU A 718 45.90 -21.31 -12.36
N ILE A 719 46.52 -22.39 -12.75
CA ILE A 719 46.14 -23.75 -12.35
C ILE A 719 47.31 -24.37 -11.62
N ASP A 720 47.08 -24.91 -10.43
CA ASP A 720 48.09 -25.46 -9.56
C ASP A 720 47.61 -26.82 -8.99
N GLY A 721 48.30 -27.84 -9.39
CA GLY A 721 48.11 -29.24 -8.95
C GLY A 721 46.84 -29.94 -9.44
N GLY A 722 46.61 -31.09 -8.85
CA GLY A 722 45.47 -31.95 -9.12
C GLY A 722 45.74 -33.05 -10.13
N ALA A 723 45.56 -34.27 -9.68
CA ALA A 723 45.66 -35.46 -10.54
C ALA A 723 44.47 -35.51 -11.48
N PHE A 724 44.71 -35.70 -12.77
CA PHE A 724 43.67 -35.78 -13.77
C PHE A 724 43.99 -36.78 -14.85
N ARG A 725 42.98 -37.23 -15.54
CA ARG A 725 43.08 -38.05 -16.76
C ARG A 725 42.39 -37.31 -17.90
N PHE A 726 43.08 -37.23 -19.00
CA PHE A 726 42.54 -36.74 -20.24
C PHE A 726 42.46 -37.87 -21.27
N ASN A 727 41.23 -38.27 -21.54
CA ASN A 727 40.96 -39.51 -22.27
C ASN A 727 41.76 -40.71 -21.70
N ARG A 728 42.88 -41.06 -22.32
CA ARG A 728 43.76 -42.18 -21.96
C ARG A 728 44.96 -41.75 -21.16
N PHE A 729 45.32 -40.45 -21.24
CA PHE A 729 46.53 -39.96 -20.59
C PHE A 729 46.28 -39.52 -19.18
N SER A 730 47.14 -39.89 -18.28
CA SER A 730 47.08 -39.54 -16.88
C SER A 730 48.24 -38.64 -16.49
N SER A 731 47.94 -37.68 -15.63
CA SER A 731 48.96 -36.82 -14.98
C SER A 731 48.61 -36.72 -13.50
N ARG A 732 49.65 -36.74 -12.65
CA ARG A 732 49.47 -36.61 -11.19
C ARG A 732 49.43 -35.17 -10.74
N ASP A 733 49.99 -34.27 -11.51
CA ASP A 733 50.07 -32.87 -11.19
C ASP A 733 50.10 -32.07 -12.49
N LEU A 734 49.44 -30.90 -12.48
CA LEU A 734 49.39 -29.97 -13.61
C LEU A 734 49.46 -28.55 -13.10
N ASN A 735 50.49 -27.84 -13.50
CA ASN A 735 50.65 -26.40 -13.22
C ASN A 735 50.72 -25.65 -14.54
N GLY A 736 50.14 -24.43 -14.57
CA GLY A 736 50.17 -23.62 -15.77
C GLY A 736 49.29 -22.41 -15.72
N GLU A 737 49.44 -21.55 -16.67
CA GLU A 737 48.65 -20.35 -16.85
C GLU A 737 47.92 -20.37 -18.18
N ILE A 738 46.64 -19.94 -18.16
CA ILE A 738 45.82 -19.79 -19.38
C ILE A 738 45.45 -18.33 -19.53
N PHE A 739 45.84 -17.75 -20.65
CA PHE A 739 45.43 -16.41 -21.08
C PHE A 739 44.45 -16.56 -22.24
N TRP A 740 43.23 -16.13 -22.03
CA TRP A 740 42.22 -16.09 -23.07
C TRP A 740 41.94 -14.63 -23.43
N ARG A 741 42.38 -14.18 -24.61
CA ARG A 741 42.21 -12.81 -25.11
C ARG A 741 41.50 -12.82 -26.45
N GLY A 742 40.22 -12.40 -26.44
CA GLY A 742 39.42 -12.40 -27.65
C GLY A 742 39.27 -13.78 -28.30
N GLN A 743 39.90 -13.98 -29.46
CA GLN A 743 39.91 -15.27 -30.14
C GLN A 743 41.14 -16.12 -29.80
N ASN A 744 42.10 -15.60 -29.07
CA ASN A 744 43.36 -16.28 -28.78
C ASN A 744 43.32 -16.85 -27.34
N VAL A 745 43.60 -18.12 -27.23
CA VAL A 745 43.80 -18.81 -25.93
C VAL A 745 45.24 -19.29 -25.92
N THR A 746 45.98 -18.87 -24.90
CA THR A 746 47.38 -19.26 -24.76
C THR A 746 47.55 -19.93 -23.41
N LEU A 747 48.09 -21.14 -23.39
CA LEU A 747 48.53 -21.83 -22.20
C LEU A 747 50.02 -21.68 -22.12
N THR A 748 50.52 -21.19 -21.03
CA THR A 748 51.98 -20.97 -20.79
C THR A 748 52.42 -21.60 -19.50
N ASN A 749 53.71 -21.81 -19.36
CA ASN A 749 54.28 -22.35 -18.15
C ASN A 749 53.69 -23.69 -17.72
N ILE A 750 53.26 -24.50 -18.72
CA ILE A 750 52.73 -25.83 -18.44
C ILE A 750 53.86 -26.65 -17.81
N VAL A 751 53.62 -27.14 -16.63
CA VAL A 751 54.49 -28.11 -15.93
C VAL A 751 53.55 -29.19 -15.38
N ALA A 752 53.81 -30.41 -15.72
CA ALA A 752 53.02 -31.54 -15.31
C ALA A 752 53.89 -32.76 -14.95
N GLU A 753 53.53 -33.48 -13.93
CA GLU A 753 54.11 -34.80 -13.70
C GLU A 753 53.45 -35.81 -14.72
N PHE A 754 54.20 -36.23 -15.66
CA PHE A 754 53.72 -37.04 -16.79
C PHE A 754 54.46 -38.41 -16.79
N TYR A 755 53.72 -39.47 -16.39
CA TYR A 755 54.21 -40.83 -16.29
C TYR A 755 55.58 -40.96 -15.59
N GLY A 756 55.72 -40.34 -14.41
CA GLY A 756 56.94 -40.39 -13.63
C GLY A 756 58.05 -39.44 -14.11
N GLY A 757 57.83 -38.74 -15.18
CA GLY A 757 58.68 -37.68 -15.70
C GLY A 757 57.99 -36.30 -15.58
N GLU A 758 58.61 -35.32 -16.19
CA GLU A 758 58.13 -33.92 -16.21
C GLU A 758 57.76 -33.54 -17.65
N LEU A 759 56.57 -33.00 -17.84
CA LEU A 759 56.13 -32.36 -19.07
C LEU A 759 56.13 -30.83 -18.88
N ARG A 760 56.76 -30.15 -19.81
CA ARG A 760 56.73 -28.68 -19.88
C ARG A 760 56.25 -28.24 -21.22
N GLY A 761 55.62 -27.04 -21.28
CA GLY A 761 55.30 -26.51 -22.60
C GLY A 761 54.40 -25.29 -22.58
N ASN A 762 54.06 -24.92 -23.80
CA ASN A 762 53.16 -23.84 -24.08
C ASN A 762 52.20 -24.25 -25.22
N LEU A 763 51.05 -23.69 -25.22
CA LEU A 763 50.02 -23.93 -26.22
C LEU A 763 49.31 -22.65 -26.58
N SER A 764 49.08 -22.44 -27.86
CA SER A 764 48.24 -21.37 -28.34
C SER A 764 47.13 -21.92 -29.24
N ALA A 765 45.96 -21.38 -29.08
CA ALA A 765 44.79 -21.70 -29.87
C ALA A 765 44.14 -20.40 -30.37
N LYS A 766 43.99 -20.29 -31.69
CA LYS A 766 43.19 -19.21 -32.29
C LYS A 766 41.84 -19.80 -32.71
N LEU A 767 40.82 -19.32 -32.05
CA LEU A 767 39.47 -19.78 -32.24
C LEU A 767 38.84 -19.16 -33.52
N ASN A 768 38.45 -19.98 -34.53
CA ASN A 768 37.94 -19.51 -35.83
C ASN A 768 36.38 -19.39 -35.86
N GLU A 769 35.81 -18.66 -36.83
CA GLU A 769 34.35 -18.41 -36.94
C GLU A 769 33.53 -19.65 -37.21
N ASP A 770 34.10 -20.61 -37.87
CA ASP A 770 33.51 -21.90 -38.22
C ASP A 770 33.53 -22.94 -37.07
N ARG A 771 33.87 -22.51 -35.84
CA ARG A 771 34.07 -23.35 -34.65
C ARG A 771 35.26 -24.28 -34.77
N SER A 772 36.22 -24.03 -35.66
CA SER A 772 37.55 -24.65 -35.61
C SER A 772 38.49 -23.85 -34.74
N ALA A 773 39.62 -24.42 -34.38
CA ALA A 773 40.71 -23.70 -33.74
C ALA A 773 42.03 -24.00 -34.49
N ASP A 774 42.80 -22.96 -34.78
CA ASP A 774 44.17 -23.10 -35.18
C ASP A 774 45.04 -23.23 -33.94
N LEU A 775 45.75 -24.35 -33.86
CA LEU A 775 46.48 -24.74 -32.67
C LEU A 775 47.96 -24.66 -32.98
N ALA A 776 48.75 -24.20 -32.03
CA ALA A 776 50.21 -24.34 -32.04
C ALA A 776 50.62 -24.72 -30.61
N PHE A 777 51.32 -25.78 -30.47
CA PHE A 777 51.81 -26.20 -29.14
C PHE A 777 53.28 -26.64 -29.22
N HIS A 778 54.03 -26.28 -28.22
CA HIS A 778 55.39 -26.68 -27.94
C HIS A 778 55.39 -27.45 -26.63
N LEU A 779 55.79 -28.72 -26.66
CA LEU A 779 55.82 -29.60 -25.50
C LEU A 779 57.21 -30.20 -25.37
N GLU A 780 57.77 -30.17 -24.19
CA GLU A 780 59.03 -30.80 -23.81
C GLU A 780 58.72 -31.80 -22.66
N THR A 781 59.15 -33.01 -22.82
CA THR A 781 59.06 -34.03 -21.78
C THR A 781 60.44 -34.55 -21.38
N LYS A 782 60.62 -34.78 -20.09
CA LYS A 782 61.85 -35.29 -19.51
C LYS A 782 61.59 -36.48 -18.61
N HIS A 783 62.38 -37.54 -18.76
CA HIS A 783 62.36 -38.76 -17.93
C HIS A 783 61.02 -39.50 -17.89
N THR A 784 60.16 -39.29 -18.88
CA THR A 784 58.84 -39.93 -18.96
C THR A 784 58.94 -41.43 -19.07
N GLU A 785 58.29 -42.16 -18.23
CA GLU A 785 58.27 -43.64 -18.28
C GLU A 785 57.41 -44.18 -19.42
N LEU A 786 58.03 -44.76 -20.38
CA LEU A 786 57.38 -45.23 -21.60
C LEU A 786 56.36 -46.33 -21.32
N THR A 787 56.55 -47.22 -20.30
CA THR A 787 55.62 -48.25 -19.92
C THR A 787 54.20 -47.77 -19.58
N GLY A 788 54.13 -46.77 -18.76
CA GLY A 788 52.86 -46.12 -18.38
C GLY A 788 52.20 -45.47 -19.55
N LEU A 789 52.97 -44.60 -20.25
CA LEU A 789 52.46 -43.88 -21.40
C LEU A 789 51.95 -44.81 -22.50
N MET A 790 52.70 -45.86 -22.84
CA MET A 790 52.27 -46.79 -23.90
C MET A 790 51.13 -47.70 -23.43
N SER A 791 51.06 -48.06 -22.18
CA SER A 791 49.91 -48.82 -21.69
C SER A 791 48.61 -48.03 -21.81
N ASP A 792 48.62 -46.78 -21.56
CA ASP A 792 47.47 -45.88 -21.73
C ASP A 792 47.13 -45.66 -23.22
N ILE A 793 48.12 -45.41 -24.07
CA ILE A 793 47.94 -45.31 -25.53
C ILE A 793 47.35 -46.59 -26.15
N LEU A 794 47.90 -47.79 -25.80
CA LEU A 794 47.51 -49.05 -26.37
C LEU A 794 46.31 -49.72 -25.69
N GLU A 795 45.81 -49.13 -24.61
CA GLU A 795 44.70 -49.67 -23.75
C GLU A 795 44.96 -51.05 -23.25
N LYS A 796 46.20 -51.45 -23.10
CA LYS A 796 46.63 -52.74 -22.59
C LYS A 796 47.96 -52.62 -21.87
N LYS A 797 48.25 -53.54 -20.98
CA LYS A 797 49.59 -53.61 -20.35
C LYS A 797 50.68 -53.74 -21.43
N SER A 798 51.52 -52.73 -21.51
CA SER A 798 52.67 -52.73 -22.41
C SER A 798 53.92 -53.18 -21.70
N LYS A 799 54.76 -53.93 -22.41
CA LYS A 799 56.11 -54.29 -21.98
C LYS A 799 57.15 -53.25 -22.45
N LEU A 800 56.68 -52.28 -23.29
CA LEU A 800 57.50 -51.15 -23.68
C LEU A 800 58.04 -50.47 -22.44
N SER A 801 59.32 -50.26 -22.34
CA SER A 801 59.93 -49.61 -21.21
C SER A 801 61.03 -48.66 -21.65
N GLY A 802 61.47 -47.79 -20.76
CA GLY A 802 62.48 -46.79 -21.01
C GLY A 802 62.09 -45.45 -20.52
N ARG A 803 63.03 -44.54 -20.50
CA ARG A 803 62.82 -43.13 -20.14
C ARG A 803 62.91 -42.30 -21.42
N LEU A 804 61.83 -41.59 -21.66
CA LEU A 804 61.65 -40.77 -22.85
C LEU A 804 61.92 -39.32 -22.52
N ASP A 805 62.85 -38.66 -23.18
CA ASP A 805 62.99 -37.22 -23.28
C ASP A 805 62.55 -36.81 -24.68
N GLY A 806 61.79 -35.75 -24.83
CA GLY A 806 61.34 -35.31 -26.16
C GLY A 806 60.82 -33.89 -26.19
N VAL A 807 60.90 -33.34 -27.41
CA VAL A 807 60.30 -32.01 -27.75
C VAL A 807 59.34 -32.22 -28.90
N LEU A 808 58.19 -31.54 -28.83
CA LEU A 808 57.15 -31.62 -29.80
C LEU A 808 56.62 -30.22 -30.16
N ASP A 809 56.84 -29.75 -31.37
CA ASP A 809 56.32 -28.55 -31.93
C ASP A 809 55.28 -28.88 -33.00
N ILE A 810 53.99 -28.50 -32.79
CA ILE A 810 52.91 -28.80 -33.75
C ILE A 810 52.07 -27.58 -33.99
N THR A 811 51.68 -27.42 -35.27
CA THR A 811 50.58 -26.56 -35.69
C THR A 811 49.50 -27.41 -36.35
N ALA A 812 48.24 -27.12 -36.02
CA ALA A 812 47.10 -27.93 -36.46
C ALA A 812 45.79 -27.15 -36.49
N ASN A 813 44.87 -27.57 -37.36
CA ASN A 813 43.48 -27.11 -37.26
C ASN A 813 42.65 -28.21 -36.59
N SER A 814 41.81 -27.82 -35.62
CA SER A 814 41.05 -28.76 -34.79
C SER A 814 40.01 -29.59 -35.53
N LYS A 815 39.62 -29.20 -36.74
CA LYS A 815 38.65 -29.93 -37.58
C LYS A 815 39.30 -30.75 -38.70
N ASP A 816 40.56 -30.41 -39.07
CA ASP A 816 41.27 -31.08 -40.16
C ASP A 816 42.59 -31.67 -39.65
N TRP A 817 42.57 -32.97 -39.40
CA TRP A 817 43.78 -33.71 -38.99
C TRP A 817 44.87 -33.71 -40.07
N LYS A 818 44.53 -33.45 -41.32
CA LYS A 818 45.53 -33.33 -42.43
C LYS A 818 46.31 -32.02 -42.34
N SER A 819 45.78 -31.04 -41.60
CA SER A 819 46.45 -29.76 -41.38
C SER A 819 47.59 -29.79 -40.36
N TRP A 820 47.85 -30.97 -39.80
CA TRP A 820 48.88 -31.10 -38.75
C TRP A 820 50.26 -31.03 -39.40
N ASN A 821 51.01 -30.06 -38.94
CA ASN A 821 52.41 -29.83 -39.35
C ASN A 821 53.24 -29.58 -38.09
N GLY A 822 54.47 -30.13 -38.09
CA GLY A 822 55.28 -29.94 -36.90
C GLY A 822 56.62 -30.71 -36.92
N LEU A 823 57.36 -30.52 -35.88
CA LEU A 823 58.63 -31.12 -35.62
C LEU A 823 58.62 -31.77 -34.24
N SER A 824 59.22 -32.89 -34.10
CA SER A 824 59.46 -33.53 -32.82
C SER A 824 60.86 -34.17 -32.78
N SER A 825 61.50 -34.04 -31.66
CA SER A 825 62.78 -34.74 -31.37
C SER A 825 62.59 -35.55 -30.10
N VAL A 826 63.00 -36.82 -30.17
CA VAL A 826 62.84 -37.68 -29.04
C VAL A 826 64.17 -38.41 -28.76
N THR A 827 64.42 -38.58 -27.46
CA THR A 827 65.53 -39.37 -26.94
C THR A 827 65.02 -40.43 -25.95
N LEU A 828 65.34 -41.67 -26.12
CA LEU A 828 64.97 -42.76 -25.27
C LEU A 828 66.16 -43.33 -24.57
N LYS A 829 66.10 -43.61 -23.27
CA LYS A 829 67.15 -44.32 -22.54
C LYS A 829 66.60 -45.61 -21.93
N ASP A 830 67.44 -46.61 -21.97
CA ASP A 830 67.16 -47.93 -21.31
C ASP A 830 65.80 -48.54 -21.74
N GLY A 831 65.52 -48.48 -23.11
CA GLY A 831 64.24 -48.81 -23.65
C GLY A 831 64.07 -50.26 -24.16
N TYR A 832 62.94 -50.89 -23.82
CA TYR A 832 62.46 -52.11 -24.50
C TYR A 832 61.33 -51.69 -25.48
N LEU A 833 61.63 -51.75 -26.77
CA LEU A 833 60.71 -51.20 -27.80
C LEU A 833 60.15 -52.26 -28.78
N TRP A 834 60.40 -53.50 -28.55
CA TRP A 834 60.00 -54.56 -29.50
C TRP A 834 58.51 -54.77 -29.65
N GLU A 835 57.67 -54.20 -28.81
CA GLU A 835 56.21 -54.16 -28.98
C GLU A 835 55.75 -53.07 -29.94
N LEU A 836 56.58 -52.13 -30.30
CA LEU A 836 56.22 -51.15 -31.33
C LEU A 836 56.06 -51.79 -32.68
N PRO A 837 54.93 -51.60 -33.41
CA PRO A 837 54.68 -52.27 -34.68
C PRO A 837 55.76 -52.15 -35.68
N LEU A 838 56.39 -51.00 -35.82
CA LEU A 838 57.47 -50.75 -36.76
C LEU A 838 58.82 -51.32 -36.33
N ILE A 839 58.98 -51.62 -35.09
CA ILE A 839 60.24 -52.22 -34.53
C ILE A 839 60.04 -53.70 -34.25
N GLY A 840 58.89 -54.05 -33.72
CA GLY A 840 58.58 -55.43 -33.32
C GLY A 840 58.56 -56.41 -34.48
N ILE A 841 58.24 -55.96 -35.72
CA ILE A 841 58.33 -56.82 -36.91
C ILE A 841 59.73 -57.33 -37.21
N PHE A 842 60.76 -56.66 -36.64
CA PHE A 842 62.13 -57.05 -36.82
C PHE A 842 62.60 -58.02 -35.72
N ALA A 843 61.89 -58.14 -34.59
CA ALA A 843 62.31 -58.98 -33.47
C ALA A 843 62.51 -60.45 -33.88
N PRO A 844 61.62 -61.08 -34.62
CA PRO A 844 61.83 -62.49 -35.08
C PRO A 844 62.98 -62.57 -36.02
N VAL A 845 63.22 -61.61 -36.87
CA VAL A 845 64.29 -61.58 -37.81
C VAL A 845 65.64 -61.45 -37.08
N LEU A 846 65.69 -60.60 -36.08
CA LEU A 846 66.92 -60.39 -35.29
C LEU A 846 67.18 -61.53 -34.34
N ASP A 847 66.14 -62.15 -33.73
CA ASP A 847 66.27 -63.36 -32.94
C ASP A 847 66.76 -64.60 -33.76
N GLY A 848 66.38 -64.63 -35.03
CA GLY A 848 66.88 -65.62 -35.98
C GLY A 848 68.33 -65.38 -36.33
N LEU A 849 68.84 -64.18 -36.21
CA LEU A 849 70.26 -63.88 -36.39
C LEU A 849 71.12 -64.14 -35.16
N MET A 850 70.59 -63.71 -33.95
CA MET A 850 71.22 -64.06 -32.67
C MET A 850 70.11 -64.15 -31.59
N PRO A 851 70.01 -65.27 -30.92
CA PRO A 851 69.04 -65.55 -29.87
C PRO A 851 69.09 -64.47 -28.79
N GLY A 852 67.93 -63.89 -28.52
CA GLY A 852 67.79 -62.75 -27.53
C GLY A 852 67.98 -61.35 -28.05
N LEU A 853 68.33 -61.19 -29.33
CA LEU A 853 68.45 -59.85 -29.91
C LEU A 853 67.08 -59.12 -30.03
N GLY A 854 66.07 -59.84 -30.46
CA GLY A 854 64.67 -59.34 -30.49
C GLY A 854 64.05 -59.13 -29.17
N ALA A 855 64.71 -59.40 -28.05
CA ALA A 855 64.27 -59.19 -26.70
C ALA A 855 65.24 -58.21 -25.96
N SER A 856 66.27 -57.71 -26.61
CA SER A 856 67.30 -56.81 -25.97
C SER A 856 66.75 -55.43 -25.68
N THR A 857 67.22 -54.77 -24.61
CA THR A 857 66.94 -53.38 -24.31
C THR A 857 67.85 -52.44 -25.14
N PHE A 858 67.33 -51.37 -25.59
CA PHE A 858 68.08 -50.32 -26.22
C PHE A 858 68.62 -49.35 -25.11
N SER A 859 69.92 -49.14 -25.14
CA SER A 859 70.52 -48.17 -24.17
C SER A 859 70.21 -46.75 -24.53
N GLU A 860 70.04 -46.46 -25.79
CA GLU A 860 69.69 -45.13 -26.30
C GLU A 860 68.89 -45.26 -27.62
N GLY A 861 67.89 -44.40 -27.75
CA GLY A 861 67.17 -44.16 -28.96
C GLY A 861 67.03 -42.69 -29.25
N THR A 862 67.25 -42.26 -30.48
CA THR A 862 67.08 -40.86 -30.87
C THR A 862 66.32 -40.84 -32.21
N ALA A 863 65.43 -39.84 -32.30
CA ALA A 863 64.70 -39.60 -33.58
C ALA A 863 64.24 -38.15 -33.66
N ASP A 864 64.35 -37.59 -34.87
CA ASP A 864 63.60 -36.40 -35.24
C ASP A 864 62.47 -36.79 -36.15
N PHE A 865 61.30 -36.30 -35.83
CA PHE A 865 60.09 -36.52 -36.64
C PHE A 865 59.66 -35.23 -37.27
N THR A 866 59.22 -35.32 -38.51
CA THR A 866 58.52 -34.22 -39.20
C THR A 866 57.06 -34.63 -39.40
N ILE A 867 56.14 -33.75 -39.07
CA ILE A 867 54.74 -33.93 -39.42
C ILE A 867 54.45 -32.95 -40.54
N THR A 868 53.96 -33.38 -41.67
CA THR A 868 53.56 -32.51 -42.77
C THR A 868 52.29 -33.06 -43.38
N ASP A 869 51.23 -32.19 -43.34
CA ASP A 869 49.89 -32.49 -43.86
C ASP A 869 49.35 -33.82 -43.32
N GLY A 870 49.54 -34.08 -42.01
CA GLY A 870 49.11 -35.31 -41.36
C GLY A 870 49.95 -36.56 -41.66
N VAL A 871 51.13 -36.41 -42.22
CA VAL A 871 52.10 -37.49 -42.46
C VAL A 871 53.28 -37.32 -41.53
N VAL A 872 53.50 -38.27 -40.66
CA VAL A 872 54.70 -38.34 -39.80
C VAL A 872 55.84 -38.97 -40.51
N GLY A 873 56.94 -38.26 -40.62
CA GLY A 873 58.16 -38.79 -41.28
C GLY A 873 59.39 -38.67 -40.35
N THR A 874 60.26 -39.61 -40.47
CA THR A 874 61.58 -39.53 -39.86
C THR A 874 62.66 -40.00 -40.83
N ARG A 875 63.83 -39.42 -40.71
CA ARG A 875 64.98 -39.79 -41.49
C ARG A 875 66.16 -40.30 -40.67
N ASN A 876 66.12 -40.13 -39.36
CA ASN A 876 67.20 -40.36 -38.44
C ASN A 876 66.80 -41.12 -37.19
N LEU A 877 65.72 -41.91 -37.20
CA LEU A 877 65.45 -42.76 -36.03
C LEU A 877 66.56 -43.71 -35.85
N GLU A 878 67.27 -43.61 -34.78
CA GLU A 878 68.36 -44.44 -34.39
C GLU A 878 68.11 -45.06 -33.01
N LEU A 879 68.19 -46.38 -32.92
CA LEU A 879 68.15 -47.15 -31.68
C LEU A 879 69.47 -47.94 -31.52
N LYS A 880 70.06 -47.74 -30.35
CA LYS A 880 71.33 -48.35 -30.00
C LYS A 880 71.15 -49.32 -28.82
N SER A 881 71.67 -50.52 -28.96
CA SER A 881 71.82 -51.45 -27.85
C SER A 881 73.30 -51.82 -27.72
N ALA A 882 73.62 -52.68 -26.77
CA ALA A 882 75.00 -53.16 -26.61
C ALA A 882 75.47 -53.93 -27.83
N LEU A 883 74.55 -54.45 -28.66
CA LEU A 883 74.88 -55.39 -29.76
C LEU A 883 74.45 -54.91 -31.14
N ILE A 884 73.43 -54.01 -31.23
CA ILE A 884 72.85 -53.61 -32.47
C ILE A 884 72.49 -52.12 -32.49
N ARG A 885 72.60 -51.57 -33.69
CA ARG A 885 72.12 -50.20 -33.98
C ARG A 885 71.06 -50.32 -35.10
N LEU A 886 69.84 -49.84 -34.83
CA LEU A 886 68.80 -49.79 -35.80
C LEU A 886 68.58 -48.33 -36.25
N GLN A 887 68.60 -48.09 -37.53
CA GLN A 887 68.30 -46.82 -38.16
C GLN A 887 67.06 -46.94 -39.01
N TYR A 888 66.07 -46.13 -38.73
CA TYR A 888 64.81 -46.16 -39.46
C TYR A 888 64.61 -44.80 -40.18
N LYS A 889 64.14 -44.89 -41.39
CA LYS A 889 63.63 -43.75 -42.14
C LYS A 889 62.32 -44.12 -42.79
N GLY A 890 61.34 -43.23 -42.82
CA GLY A 890 60.06 -43.53 -43.43
C GLY A 890 59.01 -42.49 -43.08
N LYS A 891 57.83 -42.61 -43.63
CA LYS A 891 56.68 -41.80 -43.42
C LYS A 891 55.50 -42.70 -43.15
N VAL A 892 54.65 -42.22 -42.25
CA VAL A 892 53.39 -42.82 -41.87
C VAL A 892 52.32 -41.80 -41.86
N ASP A 893 51.21 -41.97 -42.56
CA ASP A 893 50.06 -41.07 -42.41
C ASP A 893 49.26 -41.44 -41.20
N PHE A 894 48.39 -40.50 -40.78
CA PHE A 894 47.53 -40.74 -39.61
C PHE A 894 46.46 -41.81 -39.79
N ASP A 895 46.26 -42.30 -41.04
CA ASP A 895 45.43 -43.45 -41.31
C ASP A 895 46.26 -44.73 -41.11
N GLY A 896 47.55 -44.62 -40.74
CA GLY A 896 48.47 -45.74 -40.47
C GLY A 896 49.10 -46.32 -41.73
N ARG A 897 49.01 -45.72 -42.92
CA ARG A 897 49.69 -46.17 -44.13
C ARG A 897 51.13 -45.77 -44.07
N ILE A 898 51.97 -46.74 -44.36
CA ILE A 898 53.44 -46.60 -44.40
C ILE A 898 53.86 -46.19 -45.82
N HIS A 899 54.65 -45.13 -45.91
CA HIS A 899 55.21 -44.62 -47.14
C HIS A 899 56.74 -44.53 -47.04
N ASP A 900 57.41 -45.01 -48.05
CA ASP A 900 58.90 -44.93 -48.25
C ASP A 900 59.65 -45.29 -46.92
N ALA A 901 59.26 -46.37 -46.28
CA ALA A 901 59.89 -46.80 -45.07
C ALA A 901 61.04 -47.82 -45.28
N GLY A 902 62.18 -47.50 -44.73
CA GLY A 902 63.33 -48.32 -44.73
C GLY A 902 64.00 -48.39 -43.37
N VAL A 903 64.47 -49.55 -43.02
CA VAL A 903 65.20 -49.80 -41.76
C VAL A 903 66.59 -50.34 -42.09
N VAL A 904 67.58 -49.85 -41.42
CA VAL A 904 68.92 -50.34 -41.44
C VAL A 904 69.28 -50.84 -40.04
N ALA A 905 69.61 -52.15 -39.97
CA ALA A 905 70.11 -52.74 -38.76
C ALA A 905 71.62 -52.93 -38.87
N GLU A 906 72.37 -52.36 -37.95
CA GLU A 906 73.84 -52.44 -37.88
C GLU A 906 74.28 -53.19 -36.62
N ALA A 907 75.14 -54.19 -36.78
CA ALA A 907 75.78 -54.88 -35.64
C ALA A 907 76.92 -54.04 -35.05
N LEU A 908 76.97 -53.78 -33.75
CA LEU A 908 77.97 -52.92 -33.05
C LEU A 908 79.17 -53.75 -32.52
N ARG A 909 79.16 -55.06 -32.44
CA ARG A 909 80.24 -55.89 -31.93
C ARG A 909 80.57 -57.02 -32.95
N ASP A 910 81.88 -57.34 -33.04
CA ASP A 910 82.41 -58.43 -33.99
C ASP A 910 82.12 -59.87 -33.53
N THR A 911 81.30 -60.05 -32.45
CA THR A 911 80.93 -61.33 -31.91
C THR A 911 79.53 -61.71 -32.32
N TRP A 912 79.34 -62.01 -33.58
CA TRP A 912 78.15 -62.68 -34.05
C TRP A 912 78.23 -64.18 -33.79
N VAL A 913 77.54 -64.69 -32.80
CA VAL A 913 77.30 -66.14 -32.67
C VAL A 913 76.08 -66.44 -33.52
N ILE A 914 76.33 -66.89 -34.70
CA ILE A 914 75.28 -67.19 -35.68
C ILE A 914 74.59 -68.52 -35.26
N GLY A 915 73.26 -68.45 -35.00
CA GLY A 915 72.44 -69.65 -34.71
C GLY A 915 72.41 -70.61 -35.84
N PRO A 916 72.17 -71.92 -35.62
CA PRO A 916 72.40 -73.00 -36.57
C PRO A 916 71.46 -72.91 -37.81
N VAL A 917 70.50 -72.14 -37.94
CA VAL A 917 69.51 -72.13 -38.98
C VAL A 917 69.90 -71.18 -40.17
N LEU A 918 70.76 -70.15 -39.98
CA LEU A 918 71.09 -69.14 -40.95
C LEU A 918 72.64 -69.09 -41.18
N GLY A 919 73.42 -69.92 -40.53
CA GLY A 919 74.88 -70.00 -40.60
C GLY A 919 75.48 -70.05 -42.05
N PRO A 920 74.83 -70.77 -42.93
CA PRO A 920 75.38 -70.89 -44.26
C PRO A 920 75.30 -69.65 -45.16
N LEU A 921 74.42 -68.74 -44.84
CA LEU A 921 74.18 -67.51 -45.61
C LEU A 921 75.06 -66.28 -45.24
N PHE A 922 75.73 -66.37 -44.09
CA PHE A 922 76.51 -65.21 -43.55
C PHE A 922 77.99 -65.41 -43.34
N ASN A 923 78.53 -66.57 -43.87
CA ASN A 923 80.03 -66.90 -43.85
C ASN A 923 80.86 -66.12 -44.86
N LEU A 924 80.30 -65.09 -45.43
CA LEU A 924 81.05 -64.19 -46.32
C LEU A 924 81.54 -62.97 -45.44
N ALA A 925 82.82 -62.69 -45.52
CA ALA A 925 83.41 -61.53 -44.79
C ALA A 925 82.69 -60.25 -45.21
N LEU A 926 81.78 -59.80 -44.37
CA LEU A 926 80.93 -58.64 -44.65
C LEU A 926 81.79 -57.39 -44.48
N SER A 927 81.86 -56.59 -45.53
CA SER A 927 82.38 -55.20 -45.38
C SER A 927 81.52 -54.34 -44.45
N PRO A 928 82.05 -53.22 -43.88
CA PRO A 928 81.23 -52.36 -43.06
C PRO A 928 79.86 -51.98 -43.63
N ILE A 929 79.72 -51.94 -44.91
CA ILE A 929 78.48 -51.65 -45.63
C ILE A 929 77.54 -52.91 -45.62
N GLU A 930 78.09 -54.10 -45.60
CA GLU A 930 77.38 -55.38 -45.57
C GLU A 930 76.91 -55.79 -44.14
N ARG A 931 77.29 -55.10 -43.09
CA ARG A 931 76.80 -55.27 -41.74
C ARG A 931 75.51 -54.56 -41.53
N MET A 932 74.91 -53.91 -42.53
CA MET A 932 73.71 -53.14 -42.48
C MET A 932 72.57 -53.94 -43.16
N LEU A 933 71.54 -54.35 -42.37
CA LEU A 933 70.35 -54.93 -42.87
C LEU A 933 69.36 -53.81 -43.20
N LYS A 934 68.98 -53.68 -44.51
CA LYS A 934 67.99 -52.69 -44.98
C LYS A 934 66.71 -53.43 -45.25
N PHE A 935 65.66 -52.93 -44.66
CA PHE A 935 64.33 -53.42 -44.82
C PHE A 935 63.44 -52.33 -45.39
N GLU A 936 62.54 -52.68 -46.30
CA GLU A 936 61.44 -51.83 -46.76
C GLU A 936 60.20 -52.31 -45.99
N VAL A 937 59.52 -51.38 -45.45
CA VAL A 937 58.28 -51.64 -44.79
C VAL A 937 57.17 -51.03 -45.62
N SER A 938 56.25 -51.82 -46.10
CA SER A 938 55.11 -51.40 -46.88
C SER A 938 53.81 -51.89 -46.24
N GLY A 939 52.71 -51.24 -46.59
CA GLY A 939 51.40 -51.59 -46.06
C GLY A 939 50.92 -50.54 -44.99
N THR A 940 50.17 -51.00 -44.02
CA THR A 940 49.70 -50.17 -42.96
C THR A 940 50.39 -50.56 -41.63
N LEU A 941 50.42 -49.65 -40.63
CA LEU A 941 50.92 -49.99 -39.31
C LEU A 941 50.14 -51.14 -38.65
N SER A 942 48.95 -51.44 -39.15
CA SER A 942 48.13 -52.59 -38.79
C SER A 942 48.36 -53.87 -39.51
N GLN A 943 49.16 -53.92 -40.63
CA GLN A 943 49.52 -55.12 -41.41
C GLN A 943 50.96 -55.01 -41.82
N PRO A 944 51.77 -55.98 -41.49
CA PRO A 944 51.37 -57.34 -41.33
C PRO A 944 50.64 -57.61 -40.04
N LYS A 945 49.42 -57.15 -40.00
CA LYS A 945 48.44 -57.49 -39.06
C LYS A 945 48.53 -56.72 -37.70
N LEU A 946 48.93 -55.52 -37.69
CA LEU A 946 48.76 -54.64 -36.58
C LEU A 946 47.94 -53.40 -37.05
N GLU A 947 46.65 -53.44 -36.77
CA GLU A 947 45.85 -52.25 -36.89
C GLU A 947 46.44 -51.22 -35.96
N MET A 948 47.10 -50.29 -36.50
CA MET A 948 47.37 -49.11 -35.74
C MET A 948 46.04 -48.35 -35.64
N LYS A 949 45.39 -48.46 -34.52
CA LYS A 949 44.26 -47.59 -34.24
C LYS A 949 44.71 -46.17 -34.38
N HIS A 950 43.94 -45.48 -35.14
CA HIS A 950 43.96 -44.08 -35.39
C HIS A 950 44.63 -43.27 -34.27
N ILE A 951 45.53 -42.39 -34.56
CA ILE A 951 45.93 -41.33 -33.62
C ILE A 951 44.63 -40.59 -33.26
N PRO A 952 44.17 -40.69 -32.04
CA PRO A 952 42.81 -40.24 -31.73
C PRO A 952 42.69 -38.77 -32.04
N LYS A 953 41.61 -38.39 -32.72
CA LYS A 953 41.11 -37.00 -32.81
C LYS A 953 40.94 -36.33 -31.46
N VAL A 954 41.03 -37.14 -30.44
CA VAL A 954 40.95 -36.91 -29.02
C VAL A 954 41.99 -35.92 -28.45
N LEU A 955 43.13 -35.77 -29.02
CA LEU A 955 44.11 -34.73 -28.65
C LEU A 955 43.66 -33.30 -28.96
N LEU A 956 42.55 -33.13 -29.72
CA LEU A 956 42.02 -31.85 -30.17
C LEU A 956 40.84 -31.35 -29.31
N VAL A 957 40.27 -32.21 -28.46
CA VAL A 957 39.13 -31.90 -27.62
C VAL A 957 39.39 -30.75 -26.62
N PRO A 958 40.59 -30.59 -26.03
CA PRO A 958 40.88 -29.49 -25.12
C PRO A 958 40.70 -28.10 -25.70
N PHE A 959 40.74 -27.98 -27.00
CA PHE A 959 40.74 -26.70 -27.69
C PHE A 959 39.35 -26.23 -28.14
N GLN A 960 38.32 -27.04 -27.89
CA GLN A 960 36.92 -26.66 -28.17
C GLN A 960 36.24 -26.06 -26.92
N LEU A 961 36.89 -26.11 -25.74
CA LEU A 961 36.41 -25.67 -24.45
C LEU A 961 36.05 -24.18 -24.36
N PRO A 962 36.81 -23.23 -24.91
CA PRO A 962 36.58 -21.82 -24.66
C PRO A 962 35.28 -21.26 -25.16
N PHE A 963 34.65 -21.82 -26.17
CA PHE A 963 33.48 -21.23 -26.83
C PHE A 963 32.14 -21.56 -26.16
N GLN A 964 32.09 -22.55 -25.31
CA GLN A 964 30.83 -23.09 -24.79
C GLN A 964 30.52 -22.65 -23.32
N VAL A 965 31.55 -22.16 -22.62
CA VAL A 965 31.46 -21.80 -21.20
C VAL A 965 30.62 -20.56 -20.95
N ILE A 966 30.47 -19.67 -21.94
CA ILE A 966 30.01 -18.31 -21.73
C ILE A 966 28.47 -18.18 -21.78
N ASP A 967 27.80 -18.98 -22.62
CA ASP A 967 26.35 -18.88 -22.82
C ASP A 967 25.52 -19.43 -21.62
N GLU A 968 26.16 -20.21 -20.74
CA GLU A 968 25.48 -20.93 -19.68
C GLU A 968 25.66 -20.34 -18.25
N LEU A 969 26.58 -19.36 -18.10
CA LEU A 969 26.84 -18.70 -16.79
C LEU A 969 25.76 -17.73 -16.33
N ILE A 970 24.85 -17.33 -17.24
CA ILE A 970 23.83 -16.32 -16.89
C ILE A 970 22.45 -16.97 -16.86
N PRO A 971 21.71 -16.87 -15.75
CA PRO A 971 20.33 -17.29 -15.70
C PRO A 971 19.49 -16.48 -16.69
N GLY A 972 18.96 -17.12 -17.73
CA GLY A 972 18.07 -16.49 -18.70
C GLY A 972 18.58 -16.39 -20.15
N GLY A 973 19.74 -16.94 -20.46
CA GLY A 973 20.10 -17.19 -21.87
C GLY A 973 19.16 -18.23 -22.47
N GLU A 974 18.48 -17.93 -23.55
CA GLU A 974 17.68 -18.94 -24.27
C GLU A 974 18.62 -20.06 -24.78
N PRO A 975 18.28 -21.32 -24.54
CA PRO A 975 18.98 -22.40 -25.23
C PRO A 975 18.79 -22.20 -26.74
N ALA A 976 19.87 -22.14 -27.47
CA ALA A 976 19.80 -22.12 -28.94
C ALA A 976 19.00 -23.36 -29.37
N GLU A 977 17.88 -23.14 -30.07
CA GLU A 977 17.11 -24.20 -30.70
C GLU A 977 18.04 -25.09 -31.50
N ALA A 978 18.02 -26.36 -31.18
CA ALA A 978 18.67 -27.34 -32.03
C ALA A 978 18.02 -27.27 -33.42
N PRO A 979 18.81 -27.28 -34.52
CA PRO A 979 18.24 -27.26 -35.87
C PRO A 979 17.32 -28.47 -36.06
N PRO A 980 16.14 -28.32 -36.68
CA PRO A 980 15.19 -29.41 -36.85
C PRO A 980 15.85 -30.56 -37.62
N GLY A 981 15.88 -31.75 -36.98
CA GLY A 981 16.31 -32.97 -37.62
C GLY A 981 15.47 -33.23 -38.85
N LYS A 982 16.12 -33.31 -40.01
CA LYS A 982 15.50 -33.81 -41.24
C LYS A 982 14.98 -35.21 -40.96
N ARG A 983 13.69 -35.38 -40.89
CA ARG A 983 13.02 -36.65 -41.07
C ARG A 983 13.23 -37.01 -42.54
N GLY A 984 14.02 -38.01 -42.84
CA GLY A 984 14.03 -38.72 -44.12
C GLY A 984 12.90 -39.76 -44.16
N PRO A 985 12.43 -40.19 -45.29
CA PRO A 985 11.22 -40.93 -45.53
C PRO A 985 11.18 -42.29 -44.85
#